data_d123f8f7018cdf482050544b4d41442d
#
_entry.id   d123f8f7018cdf482050544b4d41442d
#
_cell.length_a   1.000
_cell.length_b   1.000
_cell.length_c   1.000
_cell.angle_alpha   90.00
_cell.angle_beta   90.00
_cell.angle_gamma   90.00
#
_symmetry.space_group_name_H-M   'P 1'
#
loop_
_entity.id
_entity.type
_entity.pdbx_description
1 polymer ?
#
loop_
_entity_poly.entity_id
_entity_poly.type
_entity_poly.pdbx_seq_one_letter_code
_entity_poly.pdbx_strand_id
1 'polypeptide(L)'
;MLTGRYLHWNRKCIKWLWWLVILGLLASLPIAYERNETEQQTARKVEFVFDYRDLLEISDTQTDPRQFVMSQLKEMKSAGIQSMAVYESTLSELRLSRRIEVFSSHEATALTQSPISPNENFTYILFAEKDSQEKLQPLITQTFANLNVKTRPWSFKNQNGMIIEMGLDEANLKPMDPDPITLQMLKEQGFQIVMRMSNRRPFDEARIDTLLGQLQQLGVKRFIIDGETVPGFVSESKPENIEVMAELMKKHHMGLANIELQKTQQKGFNRLAKLIDYNVVRLHSFTEKDGEKLTENLTEQELNERIQGVADRFVLAVKDRNIRMVFLNARAVKNLDKGKILNPLDSMRESLKGEDGAIPRIKDAGFTMGIAERFFPFHSGWQKAAKGLLFIGAISLIALTVSAFIPEITLFIFIVGLVGAAGMYVLSPNLFAQALALSSGTCAPTLAIIHAIRSAKAKYQASTGSRLGFAIWLLLRTSAISVIGVLFIVGLLNQIIYPLVLDQFRGVSVLHLLPIVLVALYWLLFNEGLSHRDKLAKGKKLLSSYISVLWVIGAAAIVGAGMYYLSRTGNEGQASAFERLFRSFLENTLGVRPRTKEFLIAHPLFLLGAYLCMKYRNAVLLILVGVVGQASIVDTFAHLHTPLMISATRIVYGLSFGILIGIGYIIVWEIVVRSWRRWTPLLLKE
;
A
#
# COMPACT_ATOMS: atom_id res chain seq x y z
N MET A 1 32.59 -13.05 44.87
CA MET A 1 31.46 -12.33 45.44
C MET A 1 30.65 -11.53 44.40
N LEU A 2 31.28 -10.76 43.48
CA LEU A 2 30.59 -9.94 42.46
C LEU A 2 29.73 -10.78 41.54
N THR A 3 30.20 -11.91 41.06
CA THR A 3 29.45 -12.82 40.13
C THR A 3 28.18 -13.39 40.77
N GLY A 4 28.19 -13.71 42.07
CA GLY A 4 27.01 -14.25 42.76
C GLY A 4 25.92 -13.20 42.97
N ARG A 5 26.32 -11.95 43.32
CA ARG A 5 25.39 -10.79 43.42
C ARG A 5 24.76 -10.45 42.07
N TYR A 6 25.57 -10.41 41.00
CA TYR A 6 25.07 -10.18 39.65
C TYR A 6 24.03 -11.22 39.23
N LEU A 7 24.32 -12.51 39.36
CA LEU A 7 23.39 -13.60 39.01
C LEU A 7 22.06 -13.54 39.79
N HIS A 8 22.13 -13.11 41.07
CA HIS A 8 20.92 -12.91 41.87
C HIS A 8 20.04 -11.80 41.31
N TRP A 9 20.64 -10.63 41.05
CA TRP A 9 19.94 -9.48 40.45
C TRP A 9 19.44 -9.80 39.05
N ASN A 10 20.21 -10.49 38.25
CA ASN A 10 19.84 -10.91 36.90
C ASN A 10 18.59 -11.82 36.90
N ARG A 11 18.48 -12.75 37.82
CA ARG A 11 17.28 -13.62 38.00
C ARG A 11 16.04 -12.81 38.42
N LYS A 12 16.21 -11.83 39.31
CA LYS A 12 15.12 -10.92 39.68
C LYS A 12 14.71 -10.05 38.49
N CYS A 13 15.66 -9.54 37.73
CA CYS A 13 15.44 -8.71 36.55
C CYS A 13 14.50 -9.40 35.53
N ILE A 14 14.71 -10.69 35.23
CA ILE A 14 13.86 -11.43 34.28
C ILE A 14 12.37 -11.39 34.67
N LYS A 15 12.05 -11.43 35.97
CA LYS A 15 10.66 -11.30 36.44
C LYS A 15 10.13 -9.88 36.26
N TRP A 16 10.94 -8.86 36.55
CA TRP A 16 10.56 -7.46 36.40
C TRP A 16 10.41 -7.05 34.94
N LEU A 17 11.21 -7.60 34.03
CA LEU A 17 11.12 -7.33 32.61
C LEU A 17 9.75 -7.71 32.03
N TRP A 18 9.13 -8.80 32.49
CA TRP A 18 7.76 -9.15 32.08
C TRP A 18 6.72 -8.10 32.51
N TRP A 19 6.88 -7.52 33.70
CA TRP A 19 6.02 -6.42 34.13
C TRP A 19 6.21 -5.16 33.27
N LEU A 20 7.43 -4.85 32.86
CA LEU A 20 7.71 -3.74 31.95
C LEU A 20 7.11 -4.00 30.55
N VAL A 21 7.14 -5.23 30.07
CA VAL A 21 6.44 -5.62 28.83
C VAL A 21 4.93 -5.42 28.96
N ILE A 22 4.34 -5.83 30.09
CA ILE A 22 2.91 -5.62 30.35
C ILE A 22 2.56 -4.13 30.42
N LEU A 23 3.37 -3.33 31.11
CA LEU A 23 3.17 -1.86 31.15
C LEU A 23 3.26 -1.24 29.75
N GLY A 24 4.25 -1.62 28.93
CA GLY A 24 4.35 -1.21 27.55
C GLY A 24 3.15 -1.65 26.71
N LEU A 25 2.66 -2.85 26.92
CA LEU A 25 1.45 -3.37 26.29
C LEU A 25 0.21 -2.53 26.65
N LEU A 26 0.00 -2.27 27.94
CA LEU A 26 -1.10 -1.42 28.39
C LEU A 26 -1.01 0.01 27.84
N ALA A 27 0.21 0.56 27.73
CA ALA A 27 0.44 1.86 27.14
C ALA A 27 0.19 1.90 25.63
N SER A 28 0.30 0.77 24.92
CA SER A 28 0.04 0.69 23.50
C SER A 28 -1.47 0.67 23.15
N LEU A 29 -2.32 0.19 24.06
CA LEU A 29 -3.77 0.04 23.80
C LEU A 29 -4.46 1.38 23.49
N PRO A 30 -4.29 2.44 24.29
CA PRO A 30 -4.89 3.74 23.96
C PRO A 30 -4.33 4.32 22.66
N ILE A 31 -3.04 4.10 22.34
CA ILE A 31 -2.45 4.54 21.06
C ILE A 31 -3.09 3.81 19.88
N ALA A 32 -3.33 2.50 20.03
CA ALA A 32 -4.06 1.72 19.03
C ALA A 32 -5.52 2.20 18.87
N TYR A 33 -6.18 2.58 19.98
CA TYR A 33 -7.49 3.17 19.95
C TYR A 33 -7.50 4.51 19.21
N GLU A 34 -6.59 5.43 19.48
CA GLU A 34 -6.45 6.71 18.77
C GLU A 34 -6.27 6.51 17.26
N ARG A 35 -5.45 5.53 16.87
CA ARG A 35 -5.28 5.17 15.47
C ARG A 35 -6.58 4.67 14.86
N ASN A 36 -7.29 3.78 15.55
CA ASN A 36 -8.58 3.28 15.08
C ASN A 36 -9.61 4.40 14.92
N GLU A 37 -9.71 5.33 15.88
CA GLU A 37 -10.58 6.51 15.77
C GLU A 37 -10.23 7.36 14.54
N THR A 38 -8.93 7.63 14.32
CA THR A 38 -8.46 8.34 13.13
C THR A 38 -8.93 7.65 11.84
N GLU A 39 -8.82 6.33 11.76
CA GLU A 39 -9.16 5.54 10.56
C GLU A 39 -10.69 5.38 10.37
N GLN A 40 -11.46 5.32 11.46
CA GLN A 40 -12.91 5.06 11.42
C GLN A 40 -13.76 6.32 11.34
N GLN A 41 -13.36 7.40 12.00
CA GLN A 41 -14.17 8.61 12.10
C GLN A 41 -13.76 9.73 11.15
N THR A 42 -12.58 9.64 10.54
CA THR A 42 -12.09 10.66 9.62
C THR A 42 -11.90 10.12 8.21
N ALA A 43 -11.83 11.01 7.22
CA ALA A 43 -11.60 10.65 5.83
C ALA A 43 -12.57 9.57 5.31
N ARG A 44 -13.88 9.75 5.53
CA ARG A 44 -14.90 8.76 5.11
C ARG A 44 -15.43 8.99 3.70
N LYS A 45 -15.06 10.10 3.06
CA LYS A 45 -15.49 10.41 1.68
C LYS A 45 -14.52 9.82 0.67
N VAL A 46 -15.09 9.16 -0.33
CA VAL A 46 -14.37 8.56 -1.47
C VAL A 46 -14.74 9.31 -2.73
N GLU A 47 -13.74 9.67 -3.50
CA GLU A 47 -13.83 10.47 -4.72
C GLU A 47 -13.38 9.65 -5.92
N PHE A 48 -14.27 9.53 -6.92
CA PHE A 48 -13.92 9.00 -8.25
C PHE A 48 -13.60 10.17 -9.18
N VAL A 49 -12.40 10.16 -9.72
CA VAL A 49 -11.86 11.19 -10.60
C VAL A 49 -11.58 10.57 -11.96
N PHE A 50 -12.10 11.15 -13.04
CA PHE A 50 -11.78 10.71 -14.39
C PHE A 50 -10.80 11.68 -15.06
N ASP A 51 -9.88 11.15 -15.86
CA ASP A 51 -8.93 11.96 -16.62
C ASP A 51 -9.65 12.63 -17.81
N TYR A 52 -9.81 13.96 -17.76
CA TYR A 52 -10.51 14.69 -18.81
C TYR A 52 -9.73 14.69 -20.15
N ARG A 53 -8.40 14.63 -20.12
CA ARG A 53 -7.57 14.50 -21.33
C ARG A 53 -7.87 13.22 -22.08
N ASP A 54 -8.00 12.10 -21.39
CA ASP A 54 -8.35 10.81 -21.99
C ASP A 54 -9.71 10.89 -22.70
N LEU A 55 -10.68 11.62 -22.12
CA LEU A 55 -11.98 11.83 -22.76
C LEU A 55 -11.86 12.63 -24.06
N LEU A 56 -11.01 13.65 -24.09
CA LEU A 56 -10.74 14.42 -25.30
C LEU A 56 -10.07 13.56 -26.38
N GLU A 57 -9.08 12.74 -26.00
CA GLU A 57 -8.39 11.84 -26.93
C GLU A 57 -9.35 10.79 -27.52
N ILE A 58 -10.24 10.22 -26.70
CA ILE A 58 -11.28 9.32 -27.18
C ILE A 58 -12.26 10.04 -28.10
N SER A 59 -12.65 11.26 -27.76
CA SER A 59 -13.59 12.05 -28.56
C SER A 59 -13.05 12.38 -29.96
N ASP A 60 -11.73 12.54 -30.10
CA ASP A 60 -11.09 12.82 -31.41
C ASP A 60 -11.24 11.67 -32.40
N THR A 61 -11.62 10.46 -31.92
CA THR A 61 -11.95 9.30 -32.77
C THR A 61 -13.41 9.25 -33.20
N GLN A 62 -14.24 10.19 -32.75
CA GLN A 62 -15.69 10.22 -32.99
C GLN A 62 -16.06 11.22 -34.09
N THR A 63 -17.21 11.01 -34.73
CA THR A 63 -17.72 11.89 -35.80
C THR A 63 -18.12 13.29 -35.28
N ASP A 64 -18.68 13.35 -34.06
CA ASP A 64 -19.02 14.60 -33.38
C ASP A 64 -18.35 14.63 -31.98
N PRO A 65 -17.10 15.10 -31.89
CA PRO A 65 -16.35 15.12 -30.65
C PRO A 65 -17.02 15.92 -29.53
N ARG A 66 -17.61 17.09 -29.84
CA ARG A 66 -18.24 17.93 -28.82
C ARG A 66 -19.49 17.28 -28.22
N GLN A 67 -20.37 16.74 -29.07
CA GLN A 67 -21.56 16.05 -28.61
C GLN A 67 -21.19 14.79 -27.82
N PHE A 68 -20.19 14.05 -28.27
CA PHE A 68 -19.68 12.88 -27.55
C PHE A 68 -19.19 13.25 -26.15
N VAL A 69 -18.34 14.26 -26.00
CA VAL A 69 -17.86 14.71 -24.66
C VAL A 69 -19.04 15.05 -23.75
N MET A 70 -20.01 15.84 -24.23
CA MET A 70 -21.15 16.25 -23.42
C MET A 70 -22.04 15.05 -23.00
N SER A 71 -22.24 14.09 -23.88
CA SER A 71 -22.99 12.86 -23.54
C SER A 71 -22.24 12.01 -22.52
N GLN A 72 -20.93 11.82 -22.70
CA GLN A 72 -20.11 11.06 -21.77
C GLN A 72 -20.02 11.70 -20.39
N LEU A 73 -19.89 13.02 -20.30
CA LEU A 73 -19.93 13.74 -19.01
C LEU A 73 -21.22 13.44 -18.25
N LYS A 74 -22.39 13.51 -18.94
CA LYS A 74 -23.67 13.18 -18.33
C LYS A 74 -23.73 11.76 -17.81
N GLU A 75 -23.25 10.79 -18.60
CA GLU A 75 -23.22 9.38 -18.22
C GLU A 75 -22.24 9.08 -17.09
N MET A 76 -21.04 9.69 -17.10
CA MET A 76 -20.06 9.59 -16.03
C MET A 76 -20.61 10.09 -14.70
N LYS A 77 -21.31 11.22 -14.72
CA LYS A 77 -21.99 11.78 -13.54
C LYS A 77 -23.04 10.82 -13.01
N SER A 78 -23.87 10.24 -13.89
CA SER A 78 -24.87 9.23 -13.53
C SER A 78 -24.23 7.95 -12.96
N ALA A 79 -23.00 7.63 -13.37
CA ALA A 79 -22.24 6.50 -12.85
C ALA A 79 -21.57 6.78 -11.50
N GLY A 80 -21.67 8.02 -10.98
CA GLY A 80 -21.12 8.40 -9.69
C GLY A 80 -19.69 8.92 -9.74
N ILE A 81 -19.17 9.30 -10.91
CA ILE A 81 -17.91 10.03 -11.04
C ILE A 81 -18.19 11.48 -10.67
N GLN A 82 -17.53 11.97 -9.61
CA GLN A 82 -17.78 13.30 -9.07
C GLN A 82 -16.84 14.36 -9.62
N SER A 83 -15.64 13.95 -10.03
CA SER A 83 -14.54 14.86 -10.31
C SER A 83 -13.88 14.57 -11.65
N MET A 84 -13.38 15.64 -12.30
CA MET A 84 -12.55 15.56 -13.51
C MET A 84 -11.16 16.07 -13.21
N ALA A 85 -10.15 15.32 -13.64
CA ALA A 85 -8.77 15.77 -13.59
C ALA A 85 -8.47 16.64 -14.82
N VAL A 86 -7.96 17.84 -14.56
CA VAL A 86 -7.56 18.79 -15.60
C VAL A 86 -6.08 19.09 -15.45
N TYR A 87 -5.39 19.17 -16.57
CA TYR A 87 -3.95 19.44 -16.62
C TYR A 87 -3.66 20.93 -16.86
N GLU A 88 -2.40 21.30 -16.68
CA GLU A 88 -1.85 22.47 -17.34
C GLU A 88 -2.01 22.29 -18.85
N SER A 89 -2.65 23.27 -19.52
CA SER A 89 -2.97 23.16 -20.95
C SER A 89 -1.72 23.19 -21.81
N THR A 90 -1.80 22.59 -22.99
CA THR A 90 -0.83 22.73 -24.07
C THR A 90 -1.56 23.08 -25.35
N LEU A 91 -0.84 23.54 -26.39
CA LEU A 91 -1.47 23.81 -27.69
C LEU A 91 -2.14 22.53 -28.25
N SER A 92 -1.52 21.38 -28.04
CA SER A 92 -2.11 20.09 -28.43
C SER A 92 -3.45 19.81 -27.74
N GLU A 93 -3.59 20.08 -26.45
CA GLU A 93 -4.85 19.90 -25.72
C GLU A 93 -5.91 20.91 -26.13
N LEU A 94 -5.52 22.17 -26.37
CA LEU A 94 -6.44 23.17 -26.88
C LEU A 94 -6.95 22.80 -28.29
N ARG A 95 -6.14 22.13 -29.10
CA ARG A 95 -6.55 21.59 -30.40
C ARG A 95 -7.51 20.39 -30.22
N LEU A 96 -7.20 19.45 -29.34
CA LEU A 96 -8.08 18.31 -29.03
C LEU A 96 -9.46 18.77 -28.52
N SER A 97 -9.48 19.82 -27.71
CA SER A 97 -10.72 20.43 -27.20
C SER A 97 -11.44 21.31 -28.23
N ARG A 98 -10.94 21.37 -29.48
CA ARG A 98 -11.50 22.16 -30.60
C ARG A 98 -11.61 23.66 -30.29
N ARG A 99 -10.66 24.19 -29.49
CA ARG A 99 -10.58 25.63 -29.17
C ARG A 99 -9.76 26.40 -30.19
N ILE A 100 -8.73 25.74 -30.72
CA ILE A 100 -7.80 26.28 -31.69
C ILE A 100 -7.50 25.25 -32.78
N GLU A 101 -7.10 25.72 -33.96
CA GLU A 101 -6.37 24.92 -34.92
C GLU A 101 -4.90 25.33 -34.90
N VAL A 102 -4.00 24.37 -35.09
CA VAL A 102 -2.55 24.58 -34.98
C VAL A 102 -1.87 24.04 -36.23
N PHE A 103 -1.01 24.85 -36.84
CA PHE A 103 -0.34 24.57 -38.11
C PHE A 103 1.16 24.81 -37.99
N SER A 104 1.95 24.04 -38.69
CA SER A 104 3.36 24.33 -38.98
C SER A 104 3.48 25.45 -40.07
N SER A 105 4.65 26.02 -40.25
CA SER A 105 4.92 26.95 -41.34
C SER A 105 4.57 26.36 -42.71
N HIS A 106 4.88 25.06 -42.94
CA HIS A 106 4.54 24.39 -44.20
C HIS A 106 3.04 24.26 -44.42
N GLU A 107 2.30 23.88 -43.39
CA GLU A 107 0.83 23.76 -43.47
C GLU A 107 0.18 25.13 -43.63
N ALA A 108 0.70 26.16 -42.97
CA ALA A 108 0.24 27.55 -43.17
C ALA A 108 0.50 28.05 -44.58
N THR A 109 1.64 27.71 -45.19
CA THR A 109 1.93 28.03 -46.63
C THR A 109 0.90 27.34 -47.53
N ALA A 110 0.61 26.07 -47.31
CA ALA A 110 -0.39 25.36 -48.10
C ALA A 110 -1.79 25.94 -47.92
N LEU A 111 -2.15 26.38 -46.71
CA LEU A 111 -3.43 26.97 -46.39
C LEU A 111 -3.61 28.38 -47.03
N THR A 112 -2.59 29.21 -46.93
CA THR A 112 -2.65 30.61 -47.40
C THR A 112 -2.29 30.78 -48.87
N GLN A 113 -1.68 29.76 -49.49
CA GLN A 113 -1.09 29.80 -50.82
C GLN A 113 -0.06 30.93 -51.01
N SER A 114 0.55 31.35 -49.91
CA SER A 114 1.54 32.43 -49.86
C SER A 114 2.88 31.87 -49.40
N PRO A 115 3.99 32.16 -50.13
CA PRO A 115 5.30 31.65 -49.74
C PRO A 115 5.75 32.23 -48.40
N ILE A 116 6.20 31.36 -47.52
CA ILE A 116 6.81 31.70 -46.25
C ILE A 116 8.34 31.68 -46.44
N SER A 117 9.06 32.47 -45.65
CA SER A 117 10.54 32.49 -45.70
C SER A 117 11.11 31.09 -45.54
N PRO A 118 12.09 30.66 -46.38
CA PRO A 118 12.70 29.34 -46.28
C PRO A 118 13.34 29.04 -44.91
N ASN A 119 13.68 30.06 -44.14
CA ASN A 119 14.30 29.93 -42.81
C ASN A 119 13.27 30.02 -41.66
N GLU A 120 11.98 30.06 -41.97
CA GLU A 120 10.93 30.19 -40.99
C GLU A 120 10.43 28.83 -40.56
N ASN A 121 10.48 28.56 -39.25
CA ASN A 121 9.90 27.39 -38.63
C ASN A 121 9.10 27.84 -37.39
N PHE A 122 7.88 28.35 -37.65
CA PHE A 122 7.00 28.92 -36.64
C PHE A 122 5.72 28.10 -36.50
N THR A 123 5.01 28.35 -35.40
CA THR A 123 3.69 27.76 -35.13
C THR A 123 2.60 28.78 -35.42
N TYR A 124 1.64 28.40 -36.20
CA TYR A 124 0.48 29.21 -36.59
C TYR A 124 -0.76 28.71 -35.89
N ILE A 125 -1.56 29.59 -35.33
CA ILE A 125 -2.77 29.26 -34.59
C ILE A 125 -3.95 30.02 -35.16
N LEU A 126 -5.09 29.36 -35.34
CA LEU A 126 -6.40 29.97 -35.58
C LEU A 126 -7.32 29.67 -34.40
N PHE A 127 -8.04 30.68 -33.90
CA PHE A 127 -9.07 30.48 -32.88
C PHE A 127 -10.37 29.97 -33.50
N ALA A 128 -10.96 28.95 -32.95
CA ALA A 128 -12.18 28.35 -33.50
C ALA A 128 -13.40 29.28 -33.35
N GLU A 129 -13.46 30.03 -32.25
CA GLU A 129 -14.58 30.90 -31.90
C GLU A 129 -14.05 32.19 -31.24
N LYS A 130 -14.89 33.26 -31.24
CA LYS A 130 -14.53 34.54 -30.61
C LYS A 130 -14.27 34.40 -29.10
N ASP A 131 -15.08 33.62 -28.39
CA ASP A 131 -14.89 33.35 -26.97
C ASP A 131 -13.54 32.62 -26.69
N SER A 132 -13.15 31.68 -27.56
CA SER A 132 -11.83 31.07 -27.52
C SER A 132 -10.70 32.06 -27.68
N GLN A 133 -10.84 32.99 -28.60
CA GLN A 133 -9.86 34.08 -28.79
C GLN A 133 -9.75 34.96 -27.55
N GLU A 134 -10.87 35.48 -27.05
CA GLU A 134 -10.89 36.40 -25.91
C GLU A 134 -10.24 35.81 -24.66
N LYS A 135 -10.44 34.52 -24.40
CA LYS A 135 -9.94 33.83 -23.19
C LYS A 135 -8.56 33.20 -23.34
N LEU A 136 -8.22 32.66 -24.52
CA LEU A 136 -6.98 31.92 -24.73
C LEU A 136 -5.85 32.74 -25.33
N GLN A 137 -6.12 33.78 -26.13
CA GLN A 137 -5.07 34.62 -26.70
C GLN A 137 -4.18 35.26 -25.63
N PRO A 138 -4.72 35.87 -24.54
CA PRO A 138 -3.89 36.41 -23.46
C PRO A 138 -3.05 35.33 -22.78
N LEU A 139 -3.64 34.16 -22.51
CA LEU A 139 -2.98 33.01 -21.88
C LEU A 139 -1.77 32.53 -22.71
N ILE A 140 -1.98 32.34 -24.02
CA ILE A 140 -0.92 31.92 -24.95
C ILE A 140 0.15 32.98 -25.04
N THR A 141 -0.23 34.24 -25.28
CA THR A 141 0.72 35.37 -25.40
C THR A 141 1.60 35.51 -24.17
N GLN A 142 1.00 35.50 -22.97
CA GLN A 142 1.75 35.61 -21.73
C GLN A 142 2.69 34.43 -21.51
N THR A 143 2.24 33.21 -21.82
CA THR A 143 3.06 32.00 -21.66
C THR A 143 4.32 32.06 -22.52
N PHE A 144 4.18 32.38 -23.79
CA PHE A 144 5.32 32.48 -24.72
C PHE A 144 6.19 33.69 -24.46
N ALA A 145 5.62 34.82 -24.03
CA ALA A 145 6.39 36.00 -23.61
C ALA A 145 7.30 35.65 -22.38
N ASN A 146 6.80 34.90 -21.41
CA ASN A 146 7.60 34.42 -20.26
C ASN A 146 8.75 33.50 -20.68
N LEU A 147 8.67 32.89 -21.86
CA LEU A 147 9.73 32.07 -22.45
C LEU A 147 10.64 32.89 -23.41
N ASN A 148 10.48 34.23 -23.47
CA ASN A 148 11.16 35.12 -24.41
C ASN A 148 10.89 34.79 -25.89
N VAL A 149 9.74 34.16 -26.18
CA VAL A 149 9.28 33.84 -27.53
C VAL A 149 8.31 34.90 -28.01
N LYS A 150 8.56 35.47 -29.19
CA LYS A 150 7.71 36.50 -29.78
C LYS A 150 6.44 35.88 -30.34
N THR A 151 5.35 36.65 -30.24
CA THR A 151 4.05 36.31 -30.84
C THR A 151 3.59 37.46 -31.70
N ARG A 152 2.96 37.15 -32.84
CA ARG A 152 2.46 38.15 -33.81
C ARG A 152 1.01 37.86 -34.17
N PRO A 153 0.15 38.89 -34.41
CA PRO A 153 -1.19 38.67 -34.93
C PRO A 153 -1.13 38.00 -36.31
N TRP A 154 -2.08 37.15 -36.57
CA TRP A 154 -2.31 36.49 -37.85
C TRP A 154 -3.81 36.26 -38.06
N SER A 155 -4.26 36.15 -39.30
CA SER A 155 -5.64 35.82 -39.61
C SER A 155 -5.74 35.07 -40.94
N PHE A 156 -6.75 34.25 -41.08
CA PHE A 156 -7.07 33.53 -42.30
C PHE A 156 -8.59 33.42 -42.49
N LYS A 157 -9.12 33.81 -43.65
CA LYS A 157 -10.56 33.72 -43.99
C LYS A 157 -11.51 34.20 -42.87
N ASN A 158 -11.30 35.40 -42.35
CA ASN A 158 -12.07 35.99 -41.25
C ASN A 158 -11.92 35.34 -39.89
N GLN A 159 -11.07 34.34 -39.74
CA GLN A 159 -10.69 33.79 -38.42
C GLN A 159 -9.44 34.50 -37.92
N ASN A 160 -9.49 34.96 -36.70
CA ASN A 160 -8.34 35.52 -36.02
C ASN A 160 -7.43 34.44 -35.48
N GLY A 161 -6.16 34.73 -35.46
CA GLY A 161 -5.13 33.82 -35.00
C GLY A 161 -3.87 34.55 -34.56
N MET A 162 -2.83 33.79 -34.37
CA MET A 162 -1.51 34.30 -34.00
C MET A 162 -0.39 33.38 -34.49
N ILE A 163 0.79 33.97 -34.65
CA ILE A 163 2.03 33.24 -34.95
C ILE A 163 2.87 33.24 -33.70
N ILE A 164 3.44 32.09 -33.36
CA ILE A 164 4.42 31.90 -32.30
C ILE A 164 5.77 31.62 -32.95
N GLU A 165 6.79 32.41 -32.68
CA GLU A 165 8.13 32.28 -33.27
C GLU A 165 8.89 31.11 -32.62
N MET A 166 8.29 29.91 -32.66
CA MET A 166 8.82 28.65 -32.16
C MET A 166 8.30 27.49 -33.02
N GLY A 167 9.12 26.45 -33.21
CA GLY A 167 8.74 25.28 -33.98
C GLY A 167 7.56 24.54 -33.36
N LEU A 168 6.70 23.94 -34.20
CA LEU A 168 5.44 23.31 -33.82
C LEU A 168 5.60 22.28 -32.71
N ASP A 169 6.53 21.35 -32.85
CA ASP A 169 6.72 20.25 -31.90
C ASP A 169 7.11 20.79 -30.51
N GLU A 170 7.98 21.79 -30.48
CA GLU A 170 8.40 22.40 -29.22
C GLU A 170 7.30 23.26 -28.60
N ALA A 171 6.57 24.03 -29.40
CA ALA A 171 5.45 24.86 -28.94
C ALA A 171 4.32 24.01 -28.32
N ASN A 172 4.03 22.85 -28.92
CA ASN A 172 3.04 21.91 -28.43
C ASN A 172 3.37 21.28 -27.06
N LEU A 173 4.65 21.29 -26.64
CA LEU A 173 5.08 20.76 -25.35
C LEU A 173 5.07 21.79 -24.21
N LYS A 174 4.90 23.10 -24.52
CA LYS A 174 4.96 24.16 -23.50
C LYS A 174 3.67 24.17 -22.67
N PRO A 175 3.76 23.90 -21.35
CA PRO A 175 2.58 23.95 -20.50
C PRO A 175 2.17 25.39 -20.19
N MET A 176 0.89 25.62 -20.21
CA MET A 176 0.21 26.89 -19.87
C MET A 176 -0.71 26.66 -18.66
N ASP A 177 -1.27 27.71 -18.09
CA ASP A 177 -2.33 27.57 -17.11
C ASP A 177 -3.53 26.83 -17.73
N PRO A 178 -4.35 26.12 -16.94
CA PRO A 178 -5.42 25.28 -17.47
C PRO A 178 -6.45 26.12 -18.26
N ASP A 179 -7.04 25.50 -19.28
CA ASP A 179 -8.05 26.14 -20.15
C ASP A 179 -9.24 26.64 -19.30
N PRO A 180 -9.45 27.97 -19.20
CA PRO A 180 -10.52 28.55 -18.40
C PRO A 180 -11.91 28.19 -18.91
N ILE A 181 -12.06 27.93 -20.23
CA ILE A 181 -13.34 27.52 -20.83
C ILE A 181 -13.69 26.10 -20.37
N THR A 182 -12.72 25.21 -20.38
CA THR A 182 -12.90 23.83 -19.89
C THR A 182 -13.21 23.83 -18.40
N LEU A 183 -12.50 24.58 -17.59
CA LEU A 183 -12.78 24.68 -16.14
C LEU A 183 -14.20 25.16 -15.86
N GLN A 184 -14.63 26.20 -16.55
CA GLN A 184 -15.98 26.76 -16.43
C GLN A 184 -17.06 25.74 -16.85
N MET A 185 -16.88 25.12 -18.01
CA MET A 185 -17.79 24.12 -18.55
C MET A 185 -17.95 22.91 -17.61
N LEU A 186 -16.86 22.36 -17.07
CA LEU A 186 -16.91 21.24 -16.14
C LEU A 186 -17.63 21.62 -14.85
N LYS A 187 -17.39 22.82 -14.34
CA LYS A 187 -18.12 23.35 -13.16
C LYS A 187 -19.61 23.51 -13.42
N GLU A 188 -20.01 24.02 -14.57
CA GLU A 188 -21.42 24.16 -14.98
C GLU A 188 -22.10 22.78 -15.14
N GLN A 189 -21.38 21.77 -15.60
CA GLN A 189 -21.84 20.38 -15.59
C GLN A 189 -21.87 19.76 -14.18
N GLY A 190 -21.44 20.51 -13.15
CA GLY A 190 -21.47 20.13 -11.75
C GLY A 190 -20.39 19.13 -11.33
N PHE A 191 -19.26 19.07 -12.05
CA PHE A 191 -18.09 18.31 -11.62
C PHE A 191 -17.22 19.14 -10.68
N GLN A 192 -16.57 18.45 -9.76
CA GLN A 192 -15.43 18.99 -9.04
C GLN A 192 -14.18 18.87 -9.92
N ILE A 193 -13.24 19.76 -9.72
CA ILE A 193 -12.00 19.78 -10.49
C ILE A 193 -10.85 19.35 -9.60
N VAL A 194 -10.05 18.41 -10.10
CA VAL A 194 -8.77 18.00 -9.51
C VAL A 194 -7.68 18.44 -10.48
N MET A 195 -6.81 19.34 -10.02
CA MET A 195 -5.75 19.88 -10.90
C MET A 195 -4.56 18.92 -10.93
N ARG A 196 -4.01 18.68 -12.14
CA ARG A 196 -2.71 18.05 -12.33
C ARG A 196 -1.66 19.11 -12.62
N MET A 197 -0.71 19.27 -11.72
CA MET A 197 0.35 20.28 -11.82
C MET A 197 1.71 19.63 -12.05
N SER A 198 2.48 20.22 -12.97
CA SER A 198 3.85 19.81 -13.27
C SER A 198 4.89 20.79 -12.73
N ASN A 199 6.16 20.38 -12.76
CA ASN A 199 7.32 21.24 -12.50
C ASN A 199 8.04 21.64 -13.80
N ARG A 200 7.33 21.64 -14.94
CA ARG A 200 7.92 21.92 -16.27
C ARG A 200 8.06 23.42 -16.55
N ARG A 201 7.42 24.26 -15.74
CA ARG A 201 7.48 25.73 -15.86
C ARG A 201 8.44 26.30 -14.82
N PRO A 202 9.15 27.40 -15.13
CA PRO A 202 9.89 28.14 -14.11
C PRO A 202 8.99 28.51 -12.94
N PHE A 203 9.51 28.38 -11.72
CA PHE A 203 8.77 28.72 -10.53
C PHE A 203 8.61 30.25 -10.44
N ASP A 204 7.39 30.72 -10.37
CA ASP A 204 7.00 32.12 -10.23
C ASP A 204 5.91 32.20 -9.16
N GLU A 205 6.25 32.79 -8.02
CA GLU A 205 5.38 32.88 -6.86
C GLU A 205 4.08 33.64 -7.15
N ALA A 206 4.17 34.81 -7.79
CA ALA A 206 3.02 35.66 -8.05
C ALA A 206 2.02 35.01 -9.02
N ARG A 207 2.52 34.35 -10.05
CA ARG A 207 1.71 33.58 -11.00
C ARG A 207 1.03 32.38 -10.30
N ILE A 208 1.78 31.64 -9.50
CA ILE A 208 1.24 30.47 -8.78
C ILE A 208 0.17 30.94 -7.77
N ASP A 209 0.41 32.00 -7.02
CA ASP A 209 -0.56 32.54 -6.06
C ASP A 209 -1.88 32.93 -6.79
N THR A 210 -1.78 33.59 -7.93
CA THR A 210 -2.93 33.95 -8.74
C THR A 210 -3.69 32.73 -9.26
N LEU A 211 -2.97 31.74 -9.80
CA LEU A 211 -3.55 30.48 -10.27
C LEU A 211 -4.26 29.73 -9.14
N LEU A 212 -3.61 29.58 -7.98
CA LEU A 212 -4.21 28.89 -6.84
C LEU A 212 -5.46 29.61 -6.32
N GLY A 213 -5.46 30.95 -6.33
CA GLY A 213 -6.63 31.76 -5.99
C GLY A 213 -7.81 31.50 -6.94
N GLN A 214 -7.58 31.46 -8.24
CA GLN A 214 -8.60 31.13 -9.25
C GLN A 214 -9.12 29.69 -9.07
N LEU A 215 -8.24 28.73 -8.88
CA LEU A 215 -8.60 27.32 -8.65
C LEU A 215 -9.42 27.17 -7.35
N GLN A 216 -9.09 27.91 -6.30
CA GLN A 216 -9.85 27.93 -5.05
C GLN A 216 -11.29 28.43 -5.27
N GLN A 217 -11.49 29.49 -6.06
CA GLN A 217 -12.82 30.01 -6.41
C GLN A 217 -13.65 28.99 -7.21
N LEU A 218 -13.00 28.14 -7.99
CA LEU A 218 -13.63 27.02 -8.70
C LEU A 218 -13.91 25.82 -7.80
N GLY A 219 -13.46 25.84 -6.55
CA GLY A 219 -13.67 24.76 -5.57
C GLY A 219 -12.61 23.65 -5.60
N VAL A 220 -11.50 23.84 -6.31
CA VAL A 220 -10.37 22.89 -6.31
C VAL A 220 -9.78 22.80 -4.91
N LYS A 221 -9.59 21.57 -4.43
CA LYS A 221 -9.04 21.32 -3.08
C LYS A 221 -7.73 20.53 -3.10
N ARG A 222 -7.38 19.91 -4.23
CA ARG A 222 -6.24 18.99 -4.31
C ARG A 222 -5.54 19.03 -5.64
N PHE A 223 -4.25 18.74 -5.59
CA PHE A 223 -3.42 18.51 -6.76
C PHE A 223 -2.99 17.06 -6.86
N ILE A 224 -2.88 16.59 -8.08
CA ILE A 224 -2.11 15.41 -8.45
C ILE A 224 -0.85 15.94 -9.15
N ILE A 225 0.32 15.49 -8.71
CA ILE A 225 1.57 15.90 -9.35
C ILE A 225 1.71 15.18 -10.70
N ASP A 226 2.02 15.95 -11.73
CA ASP A 226 2.30 15.44 -13.08
C ASP A 226 3.81 15.45 -13.35
N GLY A 227 4.41 14.26 -13.48
CA GLY A 227 5.86 14.10 -13.66
C GLY A 227 6.60 13.63 -12.41
N GLU A 228 7.93 13.76 -12.44
CA GLU A 228 8.83 13.14 -11.45
C GLU A 228 9.15 14.04 -10.24
N THR A 229 8.78 15.32 -10.30
CA THR A 229 9.12 16.30 -9.27
C THR A 229 7.92 17.17 -8.93
N VAL A 230 7.82 17.62 -7.67
CA VAL A 230 6.78 18.58 -7.26
C VAL A 230 7.08 19.98 -7.80
N PRO A 231 6.06 20.84 -8.02
CA PRO A 231 6.28 22.24 -8.37
C PRO A 231 7.20 22.93 -7.35
N GLY A 232 8.17 23.69 -7.88
CA GLY A 232 9.19 24.35 -7.06
C GLY A 232 10.40 23.48 -6.69
N PHE A 233 10.42 22.19 -7.02
CA PHE A 233 11.60 21.36 -6.79
C PHE A 233 12.72 21.70 -7.78
N VAL A 234 13.86 22.12 -7.25
CA VAL A 234 15.10 22.34 -8.02
C VAL A 234 16.11 21.25 -7.68
N SER A 235 16.41 21.10 -6.40
CA SER A 235 17.31 20.07 -5.86
C SER A 235 17.05 19.90 -4.36
N GLU A 236 17.54 18.80 -3.78
CA GLU A 236 17.43 18.57 -2.33
C GLU A 236 18.16 19.64 -1.49
N SER A 237 19.17 20.30 -2.07
CA SER A 237 19.95 21.36 -1.40
C SER A 237 19.35 22.76 -1.56
N LYS A 238 18.32 22.94 -2.40
CA LYS A 238 17.65 24.22 -2.65
C LYS A 238 16.13 24.09 -2.44
N PRO A 239 15.68 24.11 -1.18
CA PRO A 239 14.30 23.85 -0.82
C PRO A 239 13.38 25.08 -0.86
N GLU A 240 13.90 26.28 -1.08
CA GLU A 240 13.18 27.56 -0.85
C GLU A 240 11.87 27.62 -1.64
N ASN A 241 11.89 27.23 -2.90
CA ASN A 241 10.68 27.25 -3.73
C ASN A 241 9.61 26.24 -3.28
N ILE A 242 10.03 25.11 -2.69
CA ILE A 242 9.07 24.15 -2.10
C ILE A 242 8.42 24.75 -0.85
N GLU A 243 9.16 25.50 -0.06
CA GLU A 243 8.65 26.18 1.14
C GLU A 243 7.62 27.24 0.76
N VAL A 244 7.95 28.08 -0.23
CA VAL A 244 6.99 29.05 -0.80
C VAL A 244 5.76 28.36 -1.38
N MET A 245 5.94 27.27 -2.15
CA MET A 245 4.81 26.48 -2.69
C MET A 245 3.92 25.97 -1.56
N ALA A 246 4.50 25.48 -0.47
CA ALA A 246 3.74 24.99 0.68
C ALA A 246 2.95 26.10 1.37
N GLU A 247 3.51 27.31 1.51
CA GLU A 247 2.84 28.48 2.08
C GLU A 247 1.65 28.90 1.20
N LEU A 248 1.83 28.95 -0.12
CA LEU A 248 0.77 29.23 -1.07
C LEU A 248 -0.35 28.17 -1.01
N MET A 249 0.01 26.89 -0.93
CA MET A 249 -0.97 25.82 -0.78
C MET A 249 -1.76 25.94 0.53
N LYS A 250 -1.12 26.30 1.64
CA LYS A 250 -1.81 26.55 2.92
C LYS A 250 -2.75 27.75 2.81
N LYS A 251 -2.28 28.86 2.23
CA LYS A 251 -3.07 30.10 2.00
C LYS A 251 -4.36 29.78 1.24
N HIS A 252 -4.29 28.95 0.22
CA HIS A 252 -5.42 28.59 -0.63
C HIS A 252 -6.11 27.27 -0.24
N HIS A 253 -5.79 26.69 0.94
CA HIS A 253 -6.38 25.46 1.47
C HIS A 253 -6.25 24.24 0.53
N MET A 254 -5.16 24.16 -0.21
CA MET A 254 -4.90 23.07 -1.15
C MET A 254 -4.16 21.89 -0.49
N GLY A 255 -4.48 20.68 -0.94
CA GLY A 255 -3.83 19.43 -0.54
C GLY A 255 -3.23 18.68 -1.71
N LEU A 256 -2.64 17.53 -1.44
CA LEU A 256 -2.02 16.64 -2.43
C LEU A 256 -2.74 15.30 -2.48
N ALA A 257 -2.62 14.62 -3.64
CA ALA A 257 -2.95 13.22 -3.77
C ALA A 257 -1.67 12.40 -4.00
N ASN A 258 -1.47 11.36 -3.17
CA ASN A 258 -0.33 10.45 -3.25
C ASN A 258 -0.74 9.20 -4.03
N ILE A 259 -0.15 8.99 -5.20
CA ILE A 259 -0.43 7.85 -6.08
C ILE A 259 0.24 6.61 -5.49
N GLU A 260 -0.55 5.54 -5.26
CA GLU A 260 0.01 4.27 -4.78
C GLU A 260 0.75 3.48 -5.87
N LEU A 261 1.62 2.57 -5.44
CA LEU A 261 2.36 1.64 -6.31
C LEU A 261 3.30 2.32 -7.33
N GLN A 262 3.67 3.57 -7.12
CA GLN A 262 4.74 4.19 -7.91
C GLN A 262 6.08 3.49 -7.61
N LYS A 263 6.87 3.22 -8.65
CA LYS A 263 8.22 2.63 -8.50
C LYS A 263 9.15 3.53 -7.67
N THR A 264 9.05 4.83 -7.90
CA THR A 264 9.78 5.87 -7.18
C THR A 264 8.83 7.00 -6.82
N GLN A 265 8.88 7.45 -5.58
CA GLN A 265 8.10 8.60 -5.15
C GLN A 265 8.66 9.87 -5.81
N GLN A 266 7.79 10.79 -6.16
CA GLN A 266 8.16 12.06 -6.79
C GLN A 266 9.10 12.87 -5.88
N LYS A 267 10.17 13.43 -6.46
CA LYS A 267 11.16 14.20 -5.70
C LYS A 267 10.52 15.44 -5.07
N GLY A 268 10.86 15.72 -3.84
CA GLY A 268 10.29 16.81 -3.05
C GLY A 268 8.91 16.53 -2.46
N PHE A 269 8.21 15.43 -2.83
CA PHE A 269 6.84 15.14 -2.38
C PHE A 269 6.73 15.02 -0.86
N ASN A 270 7.61 14.27 -0.21
CA ASN A 270 7.58 14.07 1.24
C ASN A 270 7.83 15.37 2.01
N ARG A 271 8.73 16.24 1.49
CA ARG A 271 8.97 17.55 2.07
C ARG A 271 7.74 18.44 1.95
N LEU A 272 7.17 18.55 0.75
CA LEU A 272 5.97 19.34 0.51
C LEU A 272 4.80 18.83 1.37
N ALA A 273 4.56 17.51 1.40
CA ALA A 273 3.52 16.88 2.23
C ALA A 273 3.66 17.22 3.72
N LYS A 274 4.90 17.21 4.24
CA LYS A 274 5.18 17.60 5.63
C LYS A 274 4.89 19.08 5.87
N LEU A 275 5.31 19.95 4.96
CA LEU A 275 5.11 21.39 5.08
C LEU A 275 3.64 21.80 5.04
N ILE A 276 2.78 21.08 4.30
CA ILE A 276 1.32 21.31 4.26
C ILE A 276 0.56 20.51 5.35
N ASP A 277 1.22 20.15 6.45
CA ASP A 277 0.63 19.45 7.60
C ASP A 277 -0.08 18.14 7.21
N TYR A 278 0.54 17.40 6.28
CA TYR A 278 0.02 16.14 5.74
C TYR A 278 -1.42 16.23 5.18
N ASN A 279 -1.78 17.39 4.60
CA ASN A 279 -3.03 17.49 3.84
C ASN A 279 -2.92 16.67 2.54
N VAL A 280 -2.87 15.36 2.70
CA VAL A 280 -2.63 14.38 1.64
C VAL A 280 -3.71 13.30 1.71
N VAL A 281 -4.20 12.88 0.54
CA VAL A 281 -5.03 11.68 0.39
C VAL A 281 -4.31 10.64 -0.45
N ARG A 282 -4.59 9.36 -0.22
CA ARG A 282 -4.07 8.29 -1.07
C ARG A 282 -4.96 8.10 -2.29
N LEU A 283 -4.31 7.92 -3.43
CA LEU A 283 -4.93 7.75 -4.73
C LEU A 283 -4.58 6.38 -5.31
N HIS A 284 -5.59 5.63 -5.75
CA HIS A 284 -5.46 4.44 -6.58
C HIS A 284 -5.67 4.80 -8.04
N SER A 285 -4.72 4.47 -8.91
CA SER A 285 -4.85 4.69 -10.35
C SER A 285 -5.32 3.42 -11.06
N PHE A 286 -6.43 3.53 -11.77
CA PHE A 286 -6.83 2.60 -12.82
C PHE A 286 -6.21 3.11 -14.12
N THR A 287 -5.18 2.43 -14.60
CA THR A 287 -4.36 2.89 -15.71
C THR A 287 -5.02 2.66 -17.08
N GLU A 288 -4.56 3.35 -18.12
CA GLU A 288 -4.97 3.09 -19.50
C GLU A 288 -4.86 1.60 -19.86
N LYS A 289 -3.74 0.95 -19.47
CA LYS A 289 -3.54 -0.50 -19.69
C LYS A 289 -4.57 -1.39 -18.99
N ASP A 290 -5.08 -0.95 -17.84
CA ASP A 290 -6.17 -1.65 -17.17
C ASP A 290 -7.48 -1.50 -17.95
N GLY A 291 -7.73 -0.31 -18.52
CA GLY A 291 -8.86 -0.03 -19.40
C GLY A 291 -8.78 -0.82 -20.71
N GLU A 292 -7.61 -0.91 -21.34
CA GLU A 292 -7.39 -1.69 -22.57
C GLU A 292 -7.82 -3.14 -22.41
N LYS A 293 -7.60 -3.76 -21.25
CA LYS A 293 -8.04 -5.13 -20.95
C LYS A 293 -9.55 -5.33 -21.02
N LEU A 294 -10.35 -4.28 -20.86
CA LEU A 294 -11.80 -4.32 -21.01
C LEU A 294 -12.26 -4.24 -22.48
N THR A 295 -11.33 -3.94 -23.41
CA THR A 295 -11.61 -3.85 -24.85
C THR A 295 -11.04 -5.00 -25.66
N GLU A 296 -10.39 -5.98 -25.01
CA GLU A 296 -9.89 -7.20 -25.66
C GLU A 296 -11.03 -8.02 -26.28
N ASN A 297 -10.68 -8.95 -27.19
CA ASN A 297 -11.65 -9.89 -27.77
C ASN A 297 -12.08 -10.92 -26.72
N LEU A 298 -13.09 -10.59 -25.94
CA LEU A 298 -13.64 -11.40 -24.85
C LEU A 298 -15.03 -11.89 -25.21
N THR A 299 -15.40 -13.04 -24.67
CA THR A 299 -16.79 -13.45 -24.57
C THR A 299 -17.52 -12.55 -23.56
N GLU A 300 -18.83 -12.49 -23.64
CA GLU A 300 -19.66 -11.71 -22.69
C GLU A 300 -19.41 -12.13 -21.24
N GLN A 301 -19.26 -13.43 -20.99
CA GLN A 301 -18.95 -13.93 -19.64
C GLN A 301 -17.58 -13.47 -19.17
N GLU A 302 -16.54 -13.54 -19.99
CA GLU A 302 -15.19 -13.09 -19.63
C GLU A 302 -15.15 -11.58 -19.40
N LEU A 303 -15.90 -10.80 -20.18
CA LEU A 303 -16.01 -9.36 -19.98
C LEU A 303 -16.67 -9.04 -18.63
N ASN A 304 -17.77 -9.72 -18.30
CA ASN A 304 -18.47 -9.55 -17.02
C ASN A 304 -17.57 -9.93 -15.83
N GLU A 305 -16.82 -11.02 -15.94
CA GLU A 305 -15.83 -11.40 -14.91
C GLU A 305 -14.73 -10.34 -14.74
N ARG A 306 -14.29 -9.70 -15.82
CA ARG A 306 -13.31 -8.61 -15.75
C ARG A 306 -13.90 -7.33 -15.15
N ILE A 307 -15.10 -6.96 -15.54
CA ILE A 307 -15.84 -5.81 -14.98
C ILE A 307 -15.98 -6.00 -13.48
N GLN A 308 -16.40 -7.18 -13.03
CA GLN A 308 -16.51 -7.51 -11.62
C GLN A 308 -15.15 -7.47 -10.91
N GLY A 309 -14.09 -7.96 -11.55
CA GLY A 309 -12.72 -7.87 -11.03
C GLY A 309 -12.23 -6.42 -10.84
N VAL A 310 -12.66 -5.49 -11.70
CA VAL A 310 -12.37 -4.05 -11.56
C VAL A 310 -13.15 -3.47 -10.37
N ALA A 311 -14.44 -3.81 -10.23
CA ALA A 311 -15.24 -3.40 -9.07
C ALA A 311 -14.62 -3.88 -7.75
N ASP A 312 -14.25 -5.17 -7.66
CA ASP A 312 -13.56 -5.76 -6.52
C ASP A 312 -12.28 -5.00 -6.16
N ARG A 313 -11.48 -4.64 -7.18
CA ARG A 313 -10.23 -3.88 -7.00
C ARG A 313 -10.46 -2.51 -6.38
N PHE A 314 -11.51 -1.79 -6.79
CA PHE A 314 -11.84 -0.48 -6.22
C PHE A 314 -12.35 -0.59 -4.78
N VAL A 315 -13.22 -1.56 -4.50
CA VAL A 315 -13.69 -1.83 -3.14
C VAL A 315 -12.53 -2.14 -2.20
N LEU A 316 -11.62 -3.02 -2.62
CA LEU A 316 -10.42 -3.37 -1.87
C LEU A 316 -9.47 -2.19 -1.67
N ALA A 317 -9.29 -1.35 -2.68
CA ALA A 317 -8.47 -0.16 -2.56
C ALA A 317 -8.99 0.75 -1.44
N VAL A 318 -10.28 0.97 -1.39
CA VAL A 318 -10.92 1.82 -0.37
C VAL A 318 -10.89 1.18 1.01
N LYS A 319 -11.33 -0.07 1.13
CA LYS A 319 -11.45 -0.78 2.41
C LYS A 319 -10.10 -1.14 3.02
N ASP A 320 -9.24 -1.81 2.25
CA ASP A 320 -8.04 -2.46 2.77
C ASP A 320 -6.79 -1.57 2.72
N ARG A 321 -6.77 -0.53 1.86
CA ARG A 321 -5.57 0.26 1.61
C ARG A 321 -5.72 1.74 1.94
N ASN A 322 -6.80 2.14 2.61
CA ASN A 322 -7.06 3.55 2.97
C ASN A 322 -7.05 4.51 1.77
N ILE A 323 -7.42 4.05 0.58
CA ILE A 323 -7.58 4.90 -0.60
C ILE A 323 -8.84 5.76 -0.42
N ARG A 324 -8.72 7.05 -0.77
CA ARG A 324 -9.85 7.99 -0.74
C ARG A 324 -10.09 8.65 -2.08
N MET A 325 -9.17 8.48 -3.03
CA MET A 325 -9.32 8.95 -4.40
C MET A 325 -9.05 7.79 -5.35
N VAL A 326 -9.97 7.53 -6.27
CA VAL A 326 -9.82 6.55 -7.35
C VAL A 326 -9.73 7.31 -8.66
N PHE A 327 -8.59 7.23 -9.31
CA PHE A 327 -8.29 7.92 -10.55
C PHE A 327 -8.47 6.98 -11.73
N LEU A 328 -9.32 7.36 -12.66
CA LEU A 328 -9.77 6.54 -13.78
C LEU A 328 -9.16 7.09 -15.07
N ASN A 329 -8.42 6.24 -15.79
CA ASN A 329 -7.91 6.50 -17.12
C ASN A 329 -8.60 5.58 -18.14
N ALA A 330 -8.71 6.04 -19.37
CA ALA A 330 -9.26 5.31 -20.49
C ALA A 330 -8.54 5.69 -21.78
N ARG A 331 -8.43 4.73 -22.69
CA ARG A 331 -7.83 4.96 -24.00
C ARG A 331 -8.63 4.30 -25.10
N ALA A 332 -8.69 4.96 -26.26
CA ALA A 332 -9.21 4.34 -27.47
C ALA A 332 -8.23 3.32 -28.04
N VAL A 333 -8.70 2.13 -28.34
CA VAL A 333 -7.90 1.02 -28.85
C VAL A 333 -8.39 0.61 -30.24
N LYS A 334 -7.47 0.51 -31.20
CA LYS A 334 -7.78 0.00 -32.54
C LYS A 334 -7.92 -1.53 -32.49
N ASN A 335 -9.11 -2.03 -32.71
CA ASN A 335 -9.36 -3.45 -32.85
C ASN A 335 -9.40 -3.81 -34.36
N LEU A 336 -8.30 -4.37 -34.86
CA LEU A 336 -8.15 -4.70 -36.26
C LEU A 336 -9.09 -5.84 -36.69
N ASP A 337 -9.35 -6.81 -35.80
CA ASP A 337 -10.22 -7.96 -36.10
C ASP A 337 -11.68 -7.54 -36.30
N LYS A 338 -12.12 -6.52 -35.55
CA LYS A 338 -13.48 -5.97 -35.65
C LYS A 338 -13.57 -4.76 -36.59
N GLY A 339 -12.44 -4.27 -37.11
CA GLY A 339 -12.39 -3.06 -37.96
C GLY A 339 -12.95 -1.82 -37.26
N LYS A 340 -12.82 -1.72 -35.93
CA LYS A 340 -13.43 -0.65 -35.12
C LYS A 340 -12.44 -0.10 -34.10
N ILE A 341 -12.68 1.15 -33.70
CA ILE A 341 -12.03 1.75 -32.52
C ILE A 341 -12.95 1.50 -31.33
N LEU A 342 -12.42 0.85 -30.31
CA LEU A 342 -13.11 0.54 -29.06
C LEU A 342 -12.58 1.43 -27.95
N ASN A 343 -13.41 1.70 -26.94
CA ASN A 343 -13.00 2.36 -25.73
C ASN A 343 -13.63 1.66 -24.50
N PRO A 344 -13.03 1.75 -23.32
CA PRO A 344 -13.49 1.03 -22.13
C PRO A 344 -14.56 1.77 -21.32
N LEU A 345 -15.07 2.92 -21.78
CA LEU A 345 -15.92 3.82 -20.97
C LEU A 345 -17.17 3.13 -20.44
N ASP A 346 -17.86 2.34 -21.27
CA ASP A 346 -19.09 1.64 -20.87
C ASP A 346 -18.80 0.58 -19.79
N SER A 347 -17.85 -0.30 -20.05
CA SER A 347 -17.45 -1.37 -19.11
C SER A 347 -16.90 -0.79 -17.80
N MET A 348 -16.16 0.33 -17.87
CA MET A 348 -15.67 1.02 -16.69
C MET A 348 -16.83 1.60 -15.87
N ARG A 349 -17.82 2.25 -16.50
CA ARG A 349 -19.00 2.74 -15.80
C ARG A 349 -19.83 1.61 -15.20
N GLU A 350 -19.94 0.49 -15.89
CA GLU A 350 -20.62 -0.70 -15.38
C GLU A 350 -19.95 -1.24 -14.12
N SER A 351 -18.62 -1.24 -14.05
CA SER A 351 -17.89 -1.63 -12.83
C SER A 351 -18.16 -0.72 -11.62
N LEU A 352 -18.67 0.49 -11.84
CA LEU A 352 -19.03 1.43 -10.78
C LEU A 352 -20.49 1.31 -10.34
N LYS A 353 -21.40 1.00 -11.26
CA LYS A 353 -22.86 0.97 -11.09
C LYS A 353 -23.36 -0.43 -10.70
N GLY A 354 -24.70 -0.52 -10.49
CA GLY A 354 -25.40 -1.78 -10.22
C GLY A 354 -25.21 -2.26 -8.78
N GLU A 355 -25.91 -3.31 -8.41
CA GLU A 355 -25.85 -3.87 -7.05
C GLU A 355 -24.46 -4.41 -6.71
N ASP A 356 -23.79 -5.04 -7.67
CA ASP A 356 -22.45 -5.59 -7.54
C ASP A 356 -21.33 -4.60 -7.91
N GLY A 357 -21.68 -3.37 -8.29
CA GLY A 357 -20.74 -2.32 -8.64
C GLY A 357 -19.92 -1.82 -7.44
N ALA A 358 -18.82 -1.13 -7.72
CA ALA A 358 -17.92 -0.65 -6.68
C ALA A 358 -18.59 0.37 -5.74
N ILE A 359 -19.39 1.31 -6.26
CA ILE A 359 -19.97 2.41 -5.48
C ILE A 359 -20.96 1.93 -4.43
N PRO A 360 -21.98 1.09 -4.73
CA PRO A 360 -22.86 0.54 -3.71
C PRO A 360 -22.08 -0.21 -2.62
N ARG A 361 -21.20 -1.09 -2.99
CA ARG A 361 -20.37 -1.90 -2.07
C ARG A 361 -19.45 -1.05 -1.18
N ILE A 362 -18.93 0.07 -1.69
CA ILE A 362 -18.16 1.04 -0.91
C ILE A 362 -19.08 1.74 0.11
N LYS A 363 -20.31 2.10 -0.28
CA LYS A 363 -21.31 2.68 0.63
C LYS A 363 -21.73 1.71 1.73
N ASP A 364 -21.95 0.44 1.40
CA ASP A 364 -22.27 -0.62 2.36
C ASP A 364 -21.13 -0.86 3.36
N ALA A 365 -19.89 -0.62 2.93
CA ALA A 365 -18.73 -0.63 3.82
C ALA A 365 -18.62 0.63 4.72
N GLY A 366 -19.65 1.52 4.70
CA GLY A 366 -19.76 2.70 5.56
C GLY A 366 -19.02 3.93 5.06
N PHE A 367 -18.64 3.99 3.78
CA PHE A 367 -18.07 5.18 3.15
C PHE A 367 -19.15 6.00 2.43
N THR A 368 -18.92 7.29 2.25
CA THR A 368 -19.78 8.17 1.46
C THR A 368 -19.06 8.65 0.22
N MET A 369 -19.83 8.97 -0.83
CA MET A 369 -19.25 9.51 -2.06
C MET A 369 -19.14 11.05 -1.95
N GLY A 370 -18.03 11.58 -2.44
CA GLY A 370 -17.78 13.03 -2.42
C GLY A 370 -16.30 13.37 -2.51
N ILE A 371 -15.96 14.64 -2.35
CA ILE A 371 -14.56 15.11 -2.39
C ILE A 371 -13.78 14.42 -1.28
N ALA A 372 -12.67 13.77 -1.65
CA ALA A 372 -11.81 13.06 -0.71
C ALA A 372 -11.31 13.97 0.42
N GLU A 373 -11.36 13.50 1.65
CA GLU A 373 -10.91 14.21 2.84
C GLU A 373 -9.63 13.59 3.39
N ARG A 374 -8.77 14.45 3.99
CA ARG A 374 -7.56 13.98 4.69
C ARG A 374 -7.93 13.29 6.00
N PHE A 375 -7.03 12.46 6.50
CA PHE A 375 -7.10 11.97 7.86
C PHE A 375 -6.81 13.10 8.87
N PHE A 376 -7.57 13.14 9.95
CA PHE A 376 -7.33 14.01 11.09
C PHE A 376 -6.87 13.13 12.26
N PRO A 377 -5.55 13.06 12.53
CA PRO A 377 -5.02 12.22 13.59
C PRO A 377 -5.55 12.63 14.96
N PHE A 378 -6.08 11.67 15.69
CA PHE A 378 -6.36 11.85 17.12
C PHE A 378 -5.07 11.73 17.91
N HIS A 379 -4.76 12.75 18.70
CA HIS A 379 -3.59 12.79 19.56
C HIS A 379 -3.97 13.32 20.95
N SER A 380 -3.79 12.49 21.96
CA SER A 380 -3.94 12.92 23.36
C SER A 380 -2.61 13.46 23.92
N GLY A 381 -2.69 14.35 24.88
CA GLY A 381 -1.51 14.96 25.52
C GLY A 381 -0.59 13.95 26.23
N TRP A 382 -1.12 12.82 26.67
CA TRP A 382 -0.36 11.75 27.35
C TRP A 382 0.38 10.79 26.38
N GLN A 383 0.15 10.89 25.07
CA GLN A 383 0.73 9.97 24.08
C GLN A 383 2.26 9.89 24.14
N LYS A 384 2.94 11.02 24.45
CA LYS A 384 4.42 11.03 24.61
C LYS A 384 4.87 10.17 25.78
N ALA A 385 4.16 10.22 26.92
CA ALA A 385 4.47 9.41 28.09
C ALA A 385 4.21 7.92 27.82
N ALA A 386 3.09 7.60 27.15
CA ALA A 386 2.77 6.25 26.73
C ALA A 386 3.84 5.66 25.78
N LYS A 387 4.34 6.45 24.83
CA LYS A 387 5.46 6.04 23.96
C LYS A 387 6.73 5.75 24.75
N GLY A 388 7.04 6.50 25.80
CA GLY A 388 8.17 6.24 26.69
C GLY A 388 8.06 4.87 27.38
N LEU A 389 6.88 4.53 27.93
CA LEU A 389 6.62 3.22 28.53
C LEU A 389 6.71 2.09 27.49
N LEU A 390 6.21 2.35 26.29
CA LEU A 390 6.28 1.42 25.17
C LEU A 390 7.72 1.14 24.74
N PHE A 391 8.61 2.14 24.72
CA PHE A 391 10.04 1.96 24.44
C PHE A 391 10.70 1.01 25.45
N ILE A 392 10.45 1.25 26.74
CA ILE A 392 11.01 0.42 27.81
C ILE A 392 10.46 -1.02 27.71
N GLY A 393 9.16 -1.17 27.46
CA GLY A 393 8.51 -2.49 27.26
C GLY A 393 9.11 -3.26 26.07
N ALA A 394 9.35 -2.58 24.95
CA ALA A 394 9.95 -3.19 23.77
C ALA A 394 11.41 -3.63 24.00
N ILE A 395 12.22 -2.79 24.66
CA ILE A 395 13.60 -3.15 25.05
C ILE A 395 13.58 -4.36 26.01
N SER A 396 12.62 -4.40 26.96
CA SER A 396 12.43 -5.52 27.87
C SER A 396 12.09 -6.82 27.13
N LEU A 397 11.24 -6.76 26.11
CA LEU A 397 10.89 -7.91 25.26
C LEU A 397 12.11 -8.45 24.51
N ILE A 398 12.97 -7.57 23.99
CA ILE A 398 14.24 -7.95 23.35
C ILE A 398 15.14 -8.65 24.35
N ALA A 399 15.34 -8.08 25.54
CA ALA A 399 16.16 -8.68 26.60
C ALA A 399 15.64 -10.05 27.05
N LEU A 400 14.31 -10.21 27.16
CA LEU A 400 13.67 -11.49 27.44
C LEU A 400 13.89 -12.53 26.33
N THR A 401 13.90 -12.08 25.08
CA THR A 401 14.19 -12.99 23.93
C THR A 401 15.62 -13.49 24.02
N VAL A 402 16.59 -12.61 24.28
CA VAL A 402 17.98 -13.01 24.51
C VAL A 402 18.10 -13.94 25.72
N SER A 403 17.34 -13.69 26.79
CA SER A 403 17.34 -14.53 27.99
C SER A 403 16.84 -15.98 27.73
N ALA A 404 16.06 -16.18 26.68
CA ALA A 404 15.62 -17.52 26.30
C ALA A 404 16.78 -18.39 25.78
N PHE A 405 17.86 -17.77 25.27
CA PHE A 405 19.08 -18.40 24.79
C PHE A 405 20.19 -18.39 25.84
N ILE A 406 20.47 -17.23 26.44
CA ILE A 406 21.55 -17.01 27.39
C ILE A 406 21.00 -16.19 28.58
N PRO A 407 20.39 -16.84 29.57
CA PRO A 407 19.73 -16.15 30.67
C PRO A 407 20.72 -15.35 31.56
N GLU A 408 22.01 -15.67 31.54
CA GLU A 408 23.01 -15.05 32.38
C GLU A 408 23.29 -13.59 32.05
N ILE A 409 23.08 -13.17 30.80
CA ILE A 409 23.41 -11.81 30.31
C ILE A 409 22.20 -10.89 30.22
N THR A 410 21.03 -11.29 30.68
CA THR A 410 19.76 -10.57 30.48
C THR A 410 19.82 -9.13 31.02
N LEU A 411 20.32 -8.93 32.24
CA LEU A 411 20.44 -7.61 32.83
C LEU A 411 21.40 -6.71 32.05
N PHE A 412 22.52 -7.28 31.59
CA PHE A 412 23.50 -6.56 30.76
C PHE A 412 22.87 -6.10 29.44
N ILE A 413 22.18 -6.99 28.74
CA ILE A 413 21.49 -6.68 27.48
C ILE A 413 20.40 -5.63 27.66
N PHE A 414 19.66 -5.68 28.78
CA PHE A 414 18.66 -4.67 29.08
C PHE A 414 19.28 -3.28 29.28
N ILE A 415 20.38 -3.17 30.04
CA ILE A 415 21.09 -1.91 30.26
C ILE A 415 21.68 -1.37 28.97
N VAL A 416 22.37 -2.21 28.20
CA VAL A 416 22.93 -1.85 26.89
C VAL A 416 21.83 -1.43 25.92
N GLY A 417 20.68 -2.12 25.97
CA GLY A 417 19.49 -1.76 25.20
C GLY A 417 18.95 -0.38 25.53
N LEU A 418 18.88 -0.01 26.81
CA LEU A 418 18.45 1.33 27.24
C LEU A 418 19.42 2.42 26.78
N VAL A 419 20.73 2.22 26.97
CA VAL A 419 21.75 3.19 26.55
C VAL A 419 21.79 3.34 25.03
N GLY A 420 21.77 2.21 24.30
CA GLY A 420 21.74 2.21 22.86
C GLY A 420 20.46 2.85 22.28
N ALA A 421 19.32 2.60 22.94
CA ALA A 421 18.04 3.23 22.59
C ALA A 421 18.10 4.76 22.77
N ALA A 422 18.65 5.25 23.88
CA ALA A 422 18.82 6.68 24.12
C ALA A 422 19.71 7.33 23.05
N GLY A 423 20.84 6.70 22.72
CA GLY A 423 21.73 7.18 21.65
C GLY A 423 21.07 7.21 20.29
N MET A 424 20.38 6.15 19.90
CA MET A 424 19.68 6.06 18.62
C MET A 424 18.50 7.06 18.53
N TYR A 425 17.78 7.29 19.62
CA TYR A 425 16.70 8.28 19.68
C TYR A 425 17.21 9.70 19.42
N VAL A 426 18.37 10.06 19.99
CA VAL A 426 19.01 11.37 19.77
C VAL A 426 19.45 11.53 18.31
N LEU A 427 20.00 10.48 17.70
CA LEU A 427 20.47 10.51 16.31
C LEU A 427 19.32 10.55 15.29
N SER A 428 18.32 9.73 15.48
CA SER A 428 17.16 9.66 14.57
C SER A 428 15.96 8.98 15.25
N PRO A 429 14.99 9.75 15.77
CA PRO A 429 13.79 9.20 16.43
C PRO A 429 12.99 8.25 15.53
N ASN A 430 12.94 8.52 14.22
CA ASN A 430 12.18 7.70 13.28
C ASN A 430 12.85 6.33 13.05
N LEU A 431 14.15 6.30 12.78
CA LEU A 431 14.91 5.05 12.65
C LEU A 431 14.89 4.25 13.95
N PHE A 432 14.98 4.91 15.10
CA PHE A 432 14.84 4.26 16.40
C PHE A 432 13.49 3.56 16.55
N ALA A 433 12.39 4.27 16.25
CA ALA A 433 11.04 3.69 16.35
C ALA A 433 10.88 2.48 15.38
N GLN A 434 11.38 2.57 14.14
CA GLN A 434 11.34 1.48 13.18
C GLN A 434 12.18 0.29 13.63
N ALA A 435 13.42 0.52 14.12
CA ALA A 435 14.29 -0.55 14.59
C ALA A 435 13.68 -1.27 15.82
N LEU A 436 13.10 -0.51 16.74
CA LEU A 436 12.46 -1.07 17.93
C LEU A 436 11.17 -1.86 17.57
N ALA A 437 10.39 -1.35 16.61
CA ALA A 437 9.21 -2.04 16.09
C ALA A 437 9.60 -3.36 15.39
N LEU A 438 10.63 -3.36 14.55
CA LEU A 438 11.15 -4.55 13.88
C LEU A 438 11.64 -5.57 14.89
N SER A 439 12.44 -5.14 15.87
CA SER A 439 12.97 -6.02 16.92
C SER A 439 11.84 -6.62 17.77
N SER A 440 10.85 -5.82 18.18
CA SER A 440 9.71 -6.32 18.94
C SER A 440 8.85 -7.28 18.12
N GLY A 441 8.64 -6.95 16.85
CA GLY A 441 7.88 -7.79 15.90
C GLY A 441 8.54 -9.13 15.62
N THR A 442 9.87 -9.24 15.69
CA THR A 442 10.60 -10.51 15.55
C THR A 442 10.72 -11.27 16.87
N CYS A 443 10.90 -10.57 17.98
CA CYS A 443 11.07 -11.16 19.31
C CYS A 443 9.79 -11.83 19.83
N ALA A 444 8.63 -11.22 19.64
CA ALA A 444 7.37 -11.74 20.16
C ALA A 444 7.01 -13.13 19.60
N PRO A 445 6.94 -13.37 18.28
CA PRO A 445 6.65 -14.70 17.74
C PRO A 445 7.76 -15.73 18.06
N THR A 446 9.02 -15.27 18.15
CA THR A 446 10.13 -16.13 18.57
C THR A 446 9.92 -16.66 19.99
N LEU A 447 9.67 -15.75 20.96
CA LEU A 447 9.37 -16.12 22.35
C LEU A 447 8.12 -16.97 22.45
N ALA A 448 7.06 -16.65 21.69
CA ALA A 448 5.81 -17.37 21.67
C ALA A 448 6.03 -18.86 21.35
N ILE A 449 6.79 -19.16 20.30
CA ILE A 449 7.10 -20.53 19.89
C ILE A 449 8.07 -21.20 20.86
N ILE A 450 9.08 -20.50 21.40
CA ILE A 450 9.98 -21.07 22.44
C ILE A 450 9.18 -21.48 23.66
N HIS A 451 8.24 -20.65 24.11
CA HIS A 451 7.36 -20.98 25.22
C HIS A 451 6.41 -22.16 24.88
N ALA A 452 5.92 -22.25 23.65
CA ALA A 452 5.10 -23.35 23.18
C ALA A 452 5.89 -24.68 23.22
N ILE A 453 7.14 -24.68 22.73
CA ILE A 453 8.03 -25.86 22.79
C ILE A 453 8.28 -26.29 24.24
N ARG A 454 8.58 -25.37 25.15
CA ARG A 454 8.79 -25.66 26.58
C ARG A 454 7.54 -26.24 27.21
N SER A 455 6.36 -25.67 26.93
CA SER A 455 5.08 -26.16 27.45
C SER A 455 4.72 -27.54 26.90
N ALA A 456 4.96 -27.80 25.62
CA ALA A 456 4.75 -29.11 24.99
C ALA A 456 5.63 -30.21 25.62
N LYS A 457 6.90 -29.91 25.89
CA LYS A 457 7.82 -30.82 26.57
C LYS A 457 7.40 -31.12 28.02
N ALA A 458 7.03 -30.09 28.77
CA ALA A 458 6.55 -30.25 30.14
C ALA A 458 5.28 -31.08 30.16
N LYS A 459 4.38 -30.93 29.20
CA LYS A 459 3.14 -31.68 29.10
C LYS A 459 3.34 -33.13 28.70
N TYR A 460 4.31 -33.42 27.83
CA TYR A 460 4.73 -34.79 27.49
C TYR A 460 5.16 -35.57 28.75
N GLN A 461 5.89 -34.95 29.63
CA GLN A 461 6.33 -35.57 30.90
C GLN A 461 5.18 -35.80 31.88
N ALA A 462 4.20 -34.89 31.95
CA ALA A 462 3.08 -34.96 32.91
C ALA A 462 1.95 -35.93 32.48
N SER A 463 1.79 -36.15 31.15
CA SER A 463 0.82 -37.10 30.53
C SER A 463 -0.66 -37.00 31.00
N THR A 464 -1.10 -35.87 31.56
CA THR A 464 -2.45 -35.66 32.14
C THR A 464 -3.29 -34.65 31.37
N GLY A 465 -4.62 -34.87 31.30
CA GLY A 465 -5.62 -33.93 30.75
C GLY A 465 -5.98 -34.11 29.27
N SER A 466 -6.94 -33.30 28.79
CA SER A 466 -7.42 -33.37 27.43
C SER A 466 -6.37 -32.89 26.41
N ARG A 467 -6.05 -33.72 25.41
CA ARG A 467 -5.08 -33.38 24.34
C ARG A 467 -5.57 -32.27 23.49
N LEU A 468 -6.85 -32.30 23.08
CA LEU A 468 -7.44 -31.27 22.22
C LEU A 468 -7.52 -29.93 22.96
N GLY A 469 -7.99 -29.92 24.19
CA GLY A 469 -8.06 -28.71 25.02
C GLY A 469 -6.68 -28.07 25.22
N PHE A 470 -5.65 -28.90 25.48
CA PHE A 470 -4.28 -28.40 25.57
C PHE A 470 -3.78 -27.80 24.24
N ALA A 471 -4.06 -28.46 23.12
CA ALA A 471 -3.61 -27.97 21.79
C ALA A 471 -4.22 -26.60 21.44
N ILE A 472 -5.54 -26.45 21.66
CA ILE A 472 -6.24 -25.17 21.41
C ILE A 472 -5.71 -24.10 22.36
N TRP A 473 -5.61 -24.41 23.68
CA TRP A 473 -5.08 -23.46 24.67
C TRP A 473 -3.66 -23.03 24.32
N LEU A 474 -2.79 -23.96 23.89
CA LEU A 474 -1.42 -23.67 23.55
C LEU A 474 -1.35 -22.73 22.32
N LEU A 475 -2.16 -22.97 21.28
CA LEU A 475 -2.24 -22.11 20.11
C LEU A 475 -2.69 -20.70 20.50
N LEU A 476 -3.79 -20.58 21.26
CA LEU A 476 -4.33 -19.26 21.67
C LEU A 476 -3.33 -18.49 22.54
N ARG A 477 -2.69 -19.16 23.50
CA ARG A 477 -1.64 -18.56 24.34
C ARG A 477 -0.44 -18.09 23.51
N THR A 478 -0.01 -18.91 22.55
CA THR A 478 1.11 -18.59 21.66
C THR A 478 0.77 -17.37 20.80
N SER A 479 -0.44 -17.32 20.24
CA SER A 479 -0.92 -16.17 19.47
C SER A 479 -1.06 -14.90 20.32
N ALA A 480 -1.52 -15.02 21.57
CA ALA A 480 -1.59 -13.89 22.50
C ALA A 480 -0.20 -13.28 22.78
N ILE A 481 0.84 -14.11 22.91
CA ILE A 481 2.23 -13.62 23.06
C ILE A 481 2.69 -12.91 21.78
N SER A 482 2.36 -13.43 20.61
CA SER A 482 2.71 -12.79 19.32
C SER A 482 2.00 -11.42 19.15
N VAL A 483 0.77 -11.26 19.65
CA VAL A 483 0.00 -10.00 19.64
C VAL A 483 0.71 -8.91 20.45
N ILE A 484 1.59 -9.21 21.41
CA ILE A 484 2.43 -8.21 22.07
C ILE A 484 3.29 -7.48 21.03
N GLY A 485 3.90 -8.22 20.12
CA GLY A 485 4.67 -7.64 19.00
C GLY A 485 3.82 -6.77 18.08
N VAL A 486 2.59 -7.21 17.82
CA VAL A 486 1.61 -6.41 17.05
C VAL A 486 1.36 -5.06 17.69
N LEU A 487 0.98 -5.06 18.96
CA LEU A 487 0.64 -3.82 19.69
C LEU A 487 1.85 -2.88 19.83
N PHE A 488 3.06 -3.45 19.92
CA PHE A 488 4.28 -2.64 19.92
C PHE A 488 4.55 -2.01 18.56
N ILE A 489 4.37 -2.72 17.45
CA ILE A 489 4.47 -2.14 16.09
C ILE A 489 3.46 -1.02 15.93
N VAL A 490 2.18 -1.27 16.25
CA VAL A 490 1.10 -0.28 16.12
C VAL A 490 1.38 0.96 16.96
N GLY A 491 1.81 0.78 18.22
CA GLY A 491 2.07 1.90 19.13
C GLY A 491 3.31 2.71 18.78
N LEU A 492 4.41 2.04 18.38
CA LEU A 492 5.67 2.69 17.99
C LEU A 492 5.55 3.46 16.68
N LEU A 493 4.81 2.92 15.71
CA LEU A 493 4.67 3.46 14.35
C LEU A 493 3.33 4.15 14.13
N ASN A 494 2.70 4.68 15.20
CA ASN A 494 1.48 5.48 15.11
C ASN A 494 1.80 6.91 14.65
N GLN A 495 2.11 7.09 13.38
CA GLN A 495 2.32 8.37 12.71
C GLN A 495 1.57 8.36 11.38
N ILE A 496 0.98 9.49 11.00
CA ILE A 496 0.16 9.61 9.77
C ILE A 496 0.94 9.32 8.48
N ILE A 497 2.27 9.43 8.50
CA ILE A 497 3.13 9.13 7.36
C ILE A 497 3.03 7.68 6.89
N TYR A 498 2.76 6.73 7.79
CA TYR A 498 2.65 5.31 7.45
C TYR A 498 1.30 4.95 6.77
N PRO A 499 0.13 5.34 7.32
CA PRO A 499 -1.14 5.17 6.60
C PRO A 499 -1.17 5.85 5.24
N LEU A 500 -0.50 7.01 5.08
CA LEU A 500 -0.36 7.73 3.82
C LEU A 500 0.70 7.15 2.88
N VAL A 501 1.50 6.17 3.33
CA VAL A 501 2.63 5.57 2.57
C VAL A 501 3.66 6.62 2.12
N LEU A 502 3.87 7.66 2.93
CA LEU A 502 4.94 8.65 2.73
C LEU A 502 6.28 8.12 3.28
N ASP A 503 6.22 7.24 4.26
CA ASP A 503 7.33 6.41 4.70
C ASP A 503 6.87 4.96 4.80
N GLN A 504 7.78 4.04 4.60
CA GLN A 504 7.50 2.61 4.65
C GLN A 504 8.23 1.97 5.82
N PHE A 505 7.58 1.03 6.49
CA PHE A 505 8.23 0.21 7.49
C PHE A 505 9.24 -0.72 6.82
N ARG A 506 10.52 -0.48 7.11
CA ARG A 506 11.64 -1.21 6.50
C ARG A 506 11.90 -2.51 7.26
N GLY A 507 12.33 -3.55 6.52
CA GLY A 507 12.74 -4.82 7.13
C GLY A 507 11.63 -5.85 7.29
N VAL A 508 10.50 -5.73 6.61
CA VAL A 508 9.40 -6.71 6.63
C VAL A 508 9.90 -8.12 6.27
N SER A 509 10.86 -8.25 5.35
CA SER A 509 11.49 -9.55 5.02
C SER A 509 12.22 -10.16 6.23
N VAL A 510 12.89 -9.33 7.04
CA VAL A 510 13.56 -9.76 8.28
C VAL A 510 12.53 -10.26 9.30
N LEU A 511 11.38 -9.58 9.39
CA LEU A 511 10.29 -9.97 10.27
C LEU A 511 9.74 -11.38 9.96
N HIS A 512 9.79 -11.80 8.69
CA HIS A 512 9.41 -13.14 8.28
C HIS A 512 10.50 -14.19 8.56
N LEU A 513 11.76 -13.88 8.24
CA LEU A 513 12.85 -14.85 8.27
C LEU A 513 13.49 -15.00 9.65
N LEU A 514 13.70 -13.90 10.37
CA LEU A 514 14.46 -13.93 11.63
C LEU A 514 13.79 -14.79 12.71
N PRO A 515 12.45 -14.76 12.93
CA PRO A 515 11.83 -15.68 13.89
C PRO A 515 12.05 -17.16 13.55
N ILE A 516 12.02 -17.51 12.25
CA ILE A 516 12.25 -18.88 11.80
C ILE A 516 13.68 -19.32 12.15
N VAL A 517 14.66 -18.48 11.81
CA VAL A 517 16.08 -18.75 12.11
C VAL A 517 16.33 -18.85 13.61
N LEU A 518 15.79 -17.93 14.41
CA LEU A 518 15.96 -17.94 15.87
C LEU A 518 15.31 -19.16 16.52
N VAL A 519 14.10 -19.55 16.10
CA VAL A 519 13.43 -20.73 16.62
C VAL A 519 14.16 -22.01 16.21
N ALA A 520 14.66 -22.09 14.97
CA ALA A 520 15.49 -23.22 14.52
C ALA A 520 16.80 -23.31 15.33
N LEU A 521 17.48 -22.18 15.53
CA LEU A 521 18.69 -22.10 16.37
C LEU A 521 18.41 -22.54 17.81
N TYR A 522 17.29 -22.06 18.37
CA TYR A 522 16.85 -22.47 19.71
C TYR A 522 16.64 -24.00 19.78
N TRP A 523 15.91 -24.57 18.82
CA TRP A 523 15.64 -25.99 18.76
C TRP A 523 16.93 -26.82 18.65
N LEU A 524 17.87 -26.43 17.78
CA LEU A 524 19.08 -27.15 17.50
C LEU A 524 20.08 -27.13 18.67
N LEU A 525 20.26 -25.97 19.30
CA LEU A 525 21.37 -25.77 20.26
C LEU A 525 20.93 -25.52 21.70
N PHE A 526 19.75 -24.94 21.93
CA PHE A 526 19.37 -24.46 23.26
C PHE A 526 18.23 -25.28 23.93
N ASN A 527 17.66 -26.20 23.21
CA ASN A 527 16.46 -26.92 23.62
C ASN A 527 16.72 -28.00 24.70
N GLU A 528 17.97 -28.51 24.88
CA GLU A 528 18.31 -29.66 25.73
C GLU A 528 18.97 -29.27 27.07
N GLY A 529 19.04 -27.99 27.43
CA GLY A 529 19.63 -27.57 28.70
C GLY A 529 21.14 -27.83 28.83
N LEU A 530 21.83 -28.03 27.70
CA LEU A 530 23.26 -28.32 27.61
C LEU A 530 24.12 -27.19 28.20
N SER A 531 25.31 -27.50 28.70
CA SER A 531 26.29 -26.49 29.09
C SER A 531 26.76 -25.66 27.89
N HIS A 532 27.30 -24.47 28.11
CA HIS A 532 27.79 -23.61 27.00
C HIS A 532 28.90 -24.29 26.16
N ARG A 533 29.75 -25.12 26.81
CA ARG A 533 30.77 -25.89 26.09
C ARG A 533 30.15 -26.97 25.20
N ASP A 534 29.13 -27.69 25.73
CA ASP A 534 28.42 -28.74 24.98
C ASP A 534 27.62 -28.14 23.80
N LYS A 535 27.02 -26.96 23.97
CA LYS A 535 26.32 -26.22 22.89
C LYS A 535 27.30 -25.86 21.75
N LEU A 536 28.50 -25.35 22.11
CA LEU A 536 29.54 -25.06 21.14
C LEU A 536 30.06 -26.31 20.46
N ALA A 537 30.30 -27.38 21.21
CA ALA A 537 30.71 -28.68 20.65
C ALA A 537 29.66 -29.26 19.72
N LYS A 538 28.37 -29.19 20.08
CA LYS A 538 27.24 -29.61 19.25
C LYS A 538 27.14 -28.76 17.98
N GLY A 539 27.31 -27.45 18.09
CA GLY A 539 27.36 -26.52 16.93
C GLY A 539 28.51 -26.85 15.99
N LYS A 540 29.71 -27.04 16.53
CA LYS A 540 30.88 -27.45 15.75
C LYS A 540 30.67 -28.80 15.06
N LYS A 541 30.10 -29.77 15.76
CA LYS A 541 29.78 -31.10 15.21
C LYS A 541 28.74 -31.01 14.10
N LEU A 542 27.71 -30.15 14.24
CA LEU A 542 26.71 -29.91 13.20
C LEU A 542 27.34 -29.26 11.94
N LEU A 543 28.19 -28.28 12.13
CA LEU A 543 28.89 -27.58 11.01
C LEU A 543 29.93 -28.46 10.33
N SER A 544 30.51 -29.43 11.03
CA SER A 544 31.49 -30.39 10.50
C SER A 544 30.89 -31.74 10.09
N SER A 545 29.55 -31.91 10.21
CA SER A 545 28.89 -33.14 9.78
C SER A 545 28.75 -33.23 8.26
N TYR A 546 28.89 -34.45 7.75
CA TYR A 546 28.64 -34.71 6.33
C TYR A 546 27.17 -34.45 6.01
N ILE A 547 26.90 -33.71 4.92
CA ILE A 547 25.55 -33.47 4.44
C ILE A 547 25.16 -34.64 3.53
N SER A 548 24.13 -35.42 3.91
CA SER A 548 23.64 -36.46 3.00
C SER A 548 22.95 -35.84 1.79
N VAL A 549 23.01 -36.53 0.66
CA VAL A 549 22.32 -36.13 -0.59
C VAL A 549 20.82 -35.90 -0.36
N LEU A 550 20.21 -36.71 0.51
CA LEU A 550 18.81 -36.56 0.90
C LEU A 550 18.51 -35.18 1.55
N TRP A 551 19.42 -34.68 2.39
CA TRP A 551 19.29 -33.34 2.99
C TRP A 551 19.44 -32.22 1.95
N VAL A 552 20.33 -32.40 0.98
CA VAL A 552 20.51 -31.44 -0.11
C VAL A 552 19.25 -31.39 -0.98
N ILE A 553 18.69 -32.57 -1.34
CA ILE A 553 17.43 -32.66 -2.11
C ILE A 553 16.27 -32.03 -1.32
N GLY A 554 16.15 -32.35 -0.02
CA GLY A 554 15.14 -31.78 0.84
C GLY A 554 15.24 -30.25 0.97
N ALA A 555 16.47 -29.72 1.14
CA ALA A 555 16.72 -28.30 1.17
C ALA A 555 16.42 -27.63 -0.18
N ALA A 556 16.83 -28.24 -1.29
CA ALA A 556 16.52 -27.75 -2.63
C ALA A 556 15.01 -27.72 -2.90
N ALA A 557 14.25 -28.74 -2.47
CA ALA A 557 12.79 -28.77 -2.57
C ALA A 557 12.13 -27.64 -1.73
N ILE A 558 12.61 -27.42 -0.51
CA ILE A 558 12.12 -26.32 0.36
C ILE A 558 12.46 -24.95 -0.25
N VAL A 559 13.67 -24.76 -0.75
CA VAL A 559 14.08 -23.51 -1.42
C VAL A 559 13.25 -23.29 -2.69
N GLY A 560 13.09 -24.34 -3.51
CA GLY A 560 12.25 -24.28 -4.71
C GLY A 560 10.79 -23.93 -4.40
N ALA A 561 10.19 -24.56 -3.40
CA ALA A 561 8.85 -24.23 -2.93
C ALA A 561 8.77 -22.81 -2.36
N GLY A 562 9.79 -22.36 -1.64
CA GLY A 562 9.90 -21.00 -1.12
C GLY A 562 10.04 -19.94 -2.24
N MET A 563 10.86 -20.19 -3.24
CA MET A 563 11.03 -19.33 -4.42
C MET A 563 9.74 -19.26 -5.24
N TYR A 564 9.11 -20.41 -5.50
CA TYR A 564 7.79 -20.47 -6.15
C TYR A 564 6.73 -19.68 -5.36
N TYR A 565 6.74 -19.82 -4.04
CA TYR A 565 5.86 -19.04 -3.17
C TYR A 565 6.15 -17.53 -3.25
N LEU A 566 7.43 -17.11 -3.19
CA LEU A 566 7.83 -15.72 -3.29
C LEU A 566 7.47 -15.10 -4.65
N SER A 567 7.63 -15.84 -5.74
CA SER A 567 7.24 -15.38 -7.08
C SER A 567 5.72 -15.13 -7.22
N ARG A 568 4.92 -15.76 -6.37
CA ARG A 568 3.45 -15.60 -6.33
C ARG A 568 2.93 -14.59 -5.31
N THR A 569 3.76 -14.08 -4.41
CA THR A 569 3.33 -13.16 -3.34
C THR A 569 3.37 -11.68 -3.72
N GLY A 570 3.86 -11.32 -4.90
CA GLY A 570 3.85 -9.95 -5.42
C GLY A 570 2.47 -9.52 -5.96
N ASN A 571 2.25 -8.21 -6.06
CA ASN A 571 1.04 -7.63 -6.66
C ASN A 571 0.85 -7.98 -8.15
N GLU A 572 1.89 -8.50 -8.81
CA GLU A 572 1.91 -8.93 -10.22
C GLU A 572 1.83 -10.46 -10.38
N GLY A 573 1.70 -11.22 -9.28
CA GLY A 573 1.65 -12.68 -9.33
C GLY A 573 0.43 -13.17 -10.11
N GLN A 574 0.66 -13.97 -11.16
CA GLN A 574 -0.42 -14.62 -11.92
C GLN A 574 -1.10 -15.68 -11.05
N ALA A 575 -2.15 -15.29 -10.35
CA ALA A 575 -3.01 -16.24 -9.64
C ALA A 575 -3.77 -17.11 -10.66
N SER A 576 -3.83 -18.43 -10.41
CA SER A 576 -4.66 -19.33 -11.22
C SER A 576 -6.14 -18.91 -11.17
N ALA A 577 -6.94 -19.30 -12.17
CA ALA A 577 -8.37 -19.00 -12.18
C ALA A 577 -9.06 -19.52 -10.90
N PHE A 578 -8.75 -20.74 -10.46
CA PHE A 578 -9.25 -21.29 -9.21
C PHE A 578 -8.85 -20.47 -7.98
N GLU A 579 -7.60 -20.01 -7.91
CA GLU A 579 -7.14 -19.19 -6.80
C GLU A 579 -7.85 -17.83 -6.77
N ARG A 580 -8.08 -17.22 -7.93
CA ARG A 580 -8.85 -15.97 -8.02
C ARG A 580 -10.28 -16.15 -7.54
N LEU A 581 -10.95 -17.21 -8.04
CA LEU A 581 -12.31 -17.55 -7.62
C LEU A 581 -12.40 -17.80 -6.10
N PHE A 582 -11.48 -18.58 -5.55
CA PHE A 582 -11.43 -18.86 -4.12
C PHE A 582 -11.17 -17.61 -3.27
N ARG A 583 -10.30 -16.73 -3.76
CA ARG A 583 -10.01 -15.44 -3.11
C ARG A 583 -11.24 -14.53 -3.11
N SER A 584 -11.90 -14.39 -4.26
CA SER A 584 -13.13 -13.60 -4.42
C SER A 584 -14.25 -14.16 -3.57
N PHE A 585 -14.45 -15.47 -3.55
CA PHE A 585 -15.43 -16.14 -2.68
C PHE A 585 -15.20 -15.83 -1.19
N LEU A 586 -13.97 -16.00 -0.69
CA LEU A 586 -13.67 -15.69 0.71
C LEU A 586 -13.90 -14.22 1.04
N GLU A 587 -13.59 -13.33 0.12
CA GLU A 587 -13.74 -11.89 0.31
C GLU A 587 -15.19 -11.45 0.31
N ASN A 588 -15.97 -11.91 -0.66
CA ASN A 588 -17.39 -11.58 -0.78
C ASN A 588 -18.20 -12.18 0.38
N THR A 589 -17.81 -13.38 0.86
CA THR A 589 -18.52 -14.06 1.97
C THR A 589 -18.14 -13.49 3.34
N LEU A 590 -16.86 -13.23 3.58
CA LEU A 590 -16.35 -12.84 4.90
C LEU A 590 -16.12 -11.32 5.03
N GLY A 591 -16.16 -10.57 3.94
CA GLY A 591 -15.84 -9.15 3.90
C GLY A 591 -14.35 -8.83 4.09
N VAL A 592 -13.57 -9.75 4.68
CA VAL A 592 -12.11 -9.64 4.87
C VAL A 592 -11.48 -11.01 4.64
N ARG A 593 -10.52 -11.09 3.72
CA ARG A 593 -9.87 -12.34 3.39
C ARG A 593 -8.78 -12.72 4.40
N PRO A 594 -8.87 -13.89 5.10
CA PRO A 594 -7.78 -14.41 5.92
C PRO A 594 -6.58 -14.85 5.05
N ARG A 595 -5.39 -14.91 5.64
CA ARG A 595 -4.18 -15.36 4.94
C ARG A 595 -4.15 -16.87 4.82
N THR A 596 -4.18 -17.39 3.61
CA THR A 596 -4.22 -18.84 3.30
C THR A 596 -3.13 -19.65 4.01
N LYS A 597 -1.90 -19.13 4.08
CA LYS A 597 -0.78 -19.78 4.78
C LYS A 597 -1.00 -19.97 6.29
N GLU A 598 -1.80 -19.10 6.92
CA GLU A 598 -2.11 -19.17 8.35
C GLU A 598 -3.10 -20.28 8.64
N PHE A 599 -4.29 -20.21 8.00
CA PHE A 599 -5.39 -21.09 8.36
C PHE A 599 -5.34 -22.48 7.69
N LEU A 600 -4.66 -22.65 6.54
CA LEU A 600 -4.51 -23.95 5.91
C LEU A 600 -3.28 -24.72 6.38
N ILE A 601 -2.19 -24.06 6.74
CA ILE A 601 -0.91 -24.76 6.98
C ILE A 601 -0.41 -24.52 8.40
N ALA A 602 -0.11 -23.27 8.77
CA ALA A 602 0.69 -22.99 9.96
C ALA A 602 -0.05 -23.29 11.26
N HIS A 603 -1.28 -22.78 11.42
CA HIS A 603 -2.08 -23.04 12.63
C HIS A 603 -2.58 -24.47 12.73
N PRO A 604 -3.06 -25.14 11.65
CA PRO A 604 -3.43 -26.56 11.69
C PRO A 604 -2.29 -27.49 12.06
N LEU A 605 -1.10 -27.30 11.47
CA LEU A 605 0.07 -28.12 11.80
C LEU A 605 0.56 -27.88 13.22
N PHE A 606 0.52 -26.63 13.70
CA PHE A 606 0.80 -26.31 15.10
C PHE A 606 -0.17 -27.06 16.03
N LEU A 607 -1.48 -27.00 15.73
CA LEU A 607 -2.51 -27.66 16.55
C LEU A 607 -2.33 -29.16 16.57
N LEU A 608 -2.08 -29.77 15.41
CA LEU A 608 -1.77 -31.21 15.30
C LEU A 608 -0.52 -31.57 16.10
N GLY A 609 0.56 -30.78 15.97
CA GLY A 609 1.79 -30.96 16.74
C GLY A 609 1.57 -30.88 18.25
N ALA A 610 0.81 -29.89 18.71
CA ALA A 610 0.44 -29.68 20.08
C ALA A 610 -0.43 -30.86 20.64
N TYR A 611 -1.36 -31.38 19.81
CA TYR A 611 -2.15 -32.55 20.15
C TYR A 611 -1.30 -33.82 20.28
N LEU A 612 -0.39 -34.02 19.32
CA LEU A 612 0.45 -35.23 19.27
C LEU A 612 1.62 -35.21 20.25
N CYS A 613 2.10 -34.02 20.69
CA CYS A 613 3.27 -33.92 21.57
C CYS A 613 3.07 -34.63 22.94
N MET A 614 1.82 -34.80 23.40
CA MET A 614 1.52 -35.56 24.61
C MET A 614 1.76 -37.06 24.45
N LYS A 615 1.87 -37.56 23.22
CA LYS A 615 2.11 -38.99 22.91
C LYS A 615 3.45 -39.24 22.26
N TYR A 616 3.88 -38.32 21.36
CA TYR A 616 5.07 -38.49 20.55
C TYR A 616 6.02 -37.29 20.76
N ARG A 617 7.22 -37.56 21.30
CA ARG A 617 8.23 -36.53 21.60
C ARG A 617 8.60 -35.69 20.35
N ASN A 618 8.69 -36.33 19.19
CA ASN A 618 9.10 -35.68 17.94
C ASN A 618 7.99 -34.84 17.31
N ALA A 619 6.74 -34.94 17.76
CA ALA A 619 5.63 -34.12 17.27
C ALA A 619 5.82 -32.62 17.53
N VAL A 620 6.73 -32.27 18.46
CA VAL A 620 7.16 -30.85 18.66
C VAL A 620 7.71 -30.22 17.38
N LEU A 621 8.23 -31.01 16.43
CA LEU A 621 8.68 -30.50 15.13
C LEU A 621 7.55 -29.82 14.32
N LEU A 622 6.30 -30.30 14.47
CA LEU A 622 5.14 -29.66 13.84
C LEU A 622 4.82 -28.27 14.48
N ILE A 623 5.13 -28.13 15.79
CA ILE A 623 4.98 -26.81 16.45
C ILE A 623 5.96 -25.79 15.88
N LEU A 624 7.15 -26.22 15.42
CA LEU A 624 8.11 -25.30 14.79
C LEU A 624 7.53 -24.64 13.52
N VAL A 625 6.74 -25.39 12.73
CA VAL A 625 6.07 -24.84 11.54
C VAL A 625 5.12 -23.67 11.91
N GLY A 626 4.57 -23.72 13.12
CA GLY A 626 3.73 -22.66 13.66
C GLY A 626 4.40 -21.28 13.73
N VAL A 627 5.75 -21.20 13.68
CA VAL A 627 6.48 -19.91 13.64
C VAL A 627 6.06 -19.08 12.44
N VAL A 628 5.78 -19.72 11.29
CA VAL A 628 5.32 -19.02 10.07
C VAL A 628 3.97 -18.33 10.32
N GLY A 629 3.04 -19.02 11.01
CA GLY A 629 1.74 -18.42 11.37
C GLY A 629 1.88 -17.30 12.39
N GLN A 630 2.72 -17.48 13.41
CA GLN A 630 2.93 -16.47 14.45
C GLN A 630 3.65 -15.22 13.91
N ALA A 631 4.63 -15.38 13.03
CA ALA A 631 5.27 -14.27 12.32
C ALA A 631 4.29 -13.57 11.37
N SER A 632 3.40 -14.32 10.71
CA SER A 632 2.37 -13.78 9.82
C SER A 632 1.32 -12.93 10.55
N ILE A 633 0.96 -13.29 11.79
CA ILE A 633 0.11 -12.48 12.67
C ILE A 633 0.74 -11.08 12.83
N VAL A 634 2.02 -11.02 13.15
CA VAL A 634 2.74 -9.76 13.36
C VAL A 634 2.90 -8.99 12.04
N ASP A 635 3.24 -9.69 10.95
CA ASP A 635 3.40 -9.12 9.62
C ASP A 635 2.12 -8.47 9.09
N THR A 636 0.95 -9.00 9.44
CA THR A 636 -0.33 -8.41 9.03
C THR A 636 -0.43 -6.95 9.47
N PHE A 637 0.11 -6.60 10.64
CA PHE A 637 0.13 -5.22 11.14
C PHE A 637 1.38 -4.42 10.74
N ALA A 638 2.37 -5.06 10.12
CA ALA A 638 3.50 -4.36 9.51
C ALA A 638 3.10 -3.61 8.23
N HIS A 639 1.99 -4.01 7.60
CA HIS A 639 1.33 -3.27 6.52
C HIS A 639 0.52 -2.09 7.09
N LEU A 640 1.22 -1.06 7.55
CA LEU A 640 0.67 0.08 8.29
C LEU A 640 -0.36 0.91 7.53
N HIS A 641 -0.47 0.75 6.22
CA HIS A 641 -1.50 1.39 5.39
C HIS A 641 -2.86 0.66 5.42
N THR A 642 -2.89 -0.58 5.94
CA THR A 642 -4.15 -1.31 6.12
C THR A 642 -4.82 -0.86 7.41
N PRO A 643 -6.15 -0.61 7.41
CA PRO A 643 -6.89 -0.25 8.61
C PRO A 643 -6.72 -1.30 9.72
N LEU A 644 -6.63 -0.79 10.96
CA LEU A 644 -6.36 -1.62 12.13
C LEU A 644 -7.42 -2.72 12.32
N MET A 645 -8.70 -2.38 12.15
CA MET A 645 -9.80 -3.34 12.29
C MET A 645 -9.79 -4.43 11.22
N ILE A 646 -9.45 -4.08 9.98
CA ILE A 646 -9.32 -5.07 8.90
C ILE A 646 -8.21 -6.07 9.22
N SER A 647 -7.07 -5.59 9.70
CA SER A 647 -5.95 -6.43 10.12
C SER A 647 -6.33 -7.33 11.32
N ALA A 648 -7.06 -6.80 12.30
CA ALA A 648 -7.55 -7.57 13.45
C ALA A 648 -8.54 -8.67 13.04
N THR A 649 -9.55 -8.33 12.22
CA THR A 649 -10.54 -9.28 11.69
C THR A 649 -9.86 -10.41 10.90
N ARG A 650 -8.86 -10.07 10.07
CA ARG A 650 -8.08 -11.05 9.30
C ARG A 650 -7.40 -12.08 10.18
N ILE A 651 -6.83 -11.67 11.32
CA ILE A 651 -6.20 -12.58 12.27
C ILE A 651 -7.23 -13.44 12.99
N VAL A 652 -8.34 -12.86 13.42
CA VAL A 652 -9.41 -13.62 14.08
C VAL A 652 -9.92 -14.74 13.16
N TYR A 653 -10.18 -14.43 11.88
CA TYR A 653 -10.57 -15.46 10.91
C TYR A 653 -9.47 -16.48 10.66
N GLY A 654 -8.19 -16.02 10.54
CA GLY A 654 -7.04 -16.90 10.37
C GLY A 654 -6.89 -17.93 11.51
N LEU A 655 -7.06 -17.48 12.76
CA LEU A 655 -7.02 -18.36 13.94
C LEU A 655 -8.24 -19.27 14.02
N SER A 656 -9.45 -18.75 13.80
CA SER A 656 -10.69 -19.54 13.90
C SER A 656 -10.72 -20.66 12.86
N PHE A 657 -10.48 -20.34 11.59
CA PHE A 657 -10.38 -21.35 10.54
C PHE A 657 -9.19 -22.28 10.75
N GLY A 658 -8.05 -21.77 11.25
CA GLY A 658 -6.89 -22.56 11.60
C GLY A 658 -7.17 -23.61 12.68
N ILE A 659 -7.99 -23.27 13.67
CA ILE A 659 -8.44 -24.24 14.70
C ILE A 659 -9.39 -25.27 14.07
N LEU A 660 -10.38 -24.84 13.28
CA LEU A 660 -11.34 -25.77 12.67
C LEU A 660 -10.65 -26.76 11.72
N ILE A 661 -9.78 -26.30 10.85
CA ILE A 661 -9.02 -27.15 9.92
C ILE A 661 -8.02 -28.02 10.69
N GLY A 662 -7.42 -27.49 11.75
CA GLY A 662 -6.51 -28.23 12.60
C GLY A 662 -7.20 -29.38 13.33
N ILE A 663 -8.45 -29.22 13.77
CA ILE A 663 -9.28 -30.32 14.29
C ILE A 663 -9.52 -31.37 13.19
N GLY A 664 -9.80 -30.91 11.95
CA GLY A 664 -9.88 -31.81 10.80
C GLY A 664 -8.60 -32.63 10.59
N TYR A 665 -7.42 -31.99 10.68
CA TYR A 665 -6.13 -32.69 10.60
C TYR A 665 -5.96 -33.73 11.70
N ILE A 666 -6.39 -33.45 12.95
CA ILE A 666 -6.37 -34.36 14.06
C ILE A 666 -7.28 -35.60 13.79
N ILE A 667 -8.49 -35.35 13.28
CA ILE A 667 -9.45 -36.41 12.92
C ILE A 667 -8.85 -37.33 11.85
N VAL A 668 -8.33 -36.75 10.77
CA VAL A 668 -7.67 -37.50 9.70
C VAL A 668 -6.50 -38.32 10.24
N TRP A 669 -5.65 -37.71 11.06
CA TRP A 669 -4.54 -38.42 11.72
C TRP A 669 -5.02 -39.64 12.55
N GLU A 670 -6.03 -39.45 13.38
CA GLU A 670 -6.57 -40.55 14.21
C GLU A 670 -7.19 -41.69 13.35
N ILE A 671 -7.88 -41.33 12.25
CA ILE A 671 -8.42 -42.30 11.29
C ILE A 671 -7.27 -43.08 10.63
N VAL A 672 -6.26 -42.39 10.12
CA VAL A 672 -5.10 -42.99 9.43
C VAL A 672 -4.38 -43.96 10.40
N VAL A 673 -4.10 -43.53 11.63
CA VAL A 673 -3.41 -44.36 12.63
C VAL A 673 -4.24 -45.57 13.02
N ARG A 674 -5.56 -45.41 13.20
CA ARG A 674 -6.46 -46.55 13.52
C ARG A 674 -6.54 -47.53 12.36
N SER A 675 -6.69 -47.02 11.13
CA SER A 675 -6.70 -47.84 9.92
C SER A 675 -5.37 -48.58 9.74
N TRP A 676 -4.24 -47.87 9.88
CA TRP A 676 -2.92 -48.49 9.81
C TRP A 676 -2.75 -49.64 10.79
N ARG A 677 -3.10 -49.45 12.06
CA ARG A 677 -3.02 -50.49 13.09
C ARG A 677 -3.94 -51.67 12.80
N ARG A 678 -5.08 -51.45 12.13
CA ARG A 678 -6.02 -52.50 11.79
C ARG A 678 -5.57 -53.34 10.59
N TRP A 679 -4.99 -52.69 9.58
CA TRP A 679 -4.68 -53.33 8.30
C TRP A 679 -3.24 -53.85 8.20
N THR A 680 -2.27 -53.21 8.86
CA THR A 680 -0.86 -53.65 8.84
C THR A 680 -0.65 -55.09 9.27
N PRO A 681 -1.29 -55.64 10.33
CA PRO A 681 -1.15 -57.04 10.68
C PRO A 681 -1.72 -58.02 9.65
N LEU A 682 -2.65 -57.57 8.83
CA LEU A 682 -3.23 -58.36 7.73
C LEU A 682 -2.33 -58.37 6.49
N LEU A 683 -1.64 -57.26 6.21
CA LEU A 683 -0.72 -57.09 5.07
C LEU A 683 0.65 -57.74 5.30
N LEU A 684 1.07 -57.91 6.59
CA LEU A 684 2.35 -58.54 6.95
C LEU A 684 2.21 -60.05 7.21
N LYS A 685 1.02 -60.64 7.03
CA LYS A 685 0.79 -62.07 7.13
C LYS A 685 0.88 -62.81 5.79
N GLU A 686 1.14 -62.08 4.68
CA GLU A 686 1.58 -62.64 3.40
C GLU A 686 3.13 -62.58 3.33
#